data_af0ae58eccc6e2987c4b63a79d05ac9f
#
_entry.id   af0ae58eccc6e2987c4b63a79d05ac9f
#
_cell.length_a   1.000
_cell.length_b   1.000
_cell.length_c   1.000
_cell.angle_alpha   90.00
_cell.angle_beta   90.00
_cell.angle_gamma   90.00
#
_symmetry.space_group_name_H-M   'P 1'
#
loop_
_entity.id
_entity.type
_entity.pdbx_description
1 polymer ?
#
loop_
_entity_poly.entity_id
_entity_poly.type
_entity_poly.pdbx_seq_one_letter_code
_entity_poly.pdbx_strand_id
1 'polypeptide(L)'
;MSSRKQARLEAKQFIDTLSVQPYPNSTKVYVEGSRPDIRVPMREISLADSLIGGTKEAPIFELNEPVRVYDTSGVYTDPDYSIDLYSGLPKLREGWIEERNDTEILEDVSSVYAKERLDDETLDDLRYGNLPRIRRAKAGKCVTQLHYARKGIVTPEMEYIALRENMGRTQYRDNVLTQQHPGQSFGANLPKDITAEFVRKEVAEGRAIIPSNINHPESEPMIIGRNFLVKVNANIGNSSVTSSIEEEVEKLVWATRWGGDTVMDLSTGRNIHETREWILRNSPVPIGTVPMYQALEKVNGIAENLNWEVMRDTLIEQAEQGVDYFTIHAGLLLRYVPMTAKRVTGIVSRGGSIIAKWCLAHHQESFLYTHFREICEICAKYDVALSLGDGLRPGSVADANDEAQFAELRTLGELTKIAWEYDVQVIIEGPGHIPMHMIKENMDQQLEHCHEAPFYTLGPLTTDIAPGYDHITSGIGAAMIGWYGCAMLCYVTPKEHLGLPNKEDVKTGMITYKLAAHAADLAKGHPGAQVRDNALSKARFEFRWEDQFNLALDPDTARAFHDETLPQESGKVAHFCSMCGPKFCSMKISQEVREYAKDTEQVAADQAISIKMLDDPLEGMRKKSEEFRATGSELYHPAVHAEADE
;
A
#
# COMPACT_ATOMS: atom_id res chain seq x y z
N MET A 1 -0.21 -37.60 9.77
CA MET A 1 0.79 -36.51 9.63
C MET A 1 0.57 -35.56 10.79
N SER A 2 1.61 -34.95 11.37
CA SER A 2 1.41 -33.91 12.36
C SER A 2 0.69 -32.72 11.68
N SER A 3 -0.19 -32.02 12.40
CA SER A 3 -0.92 -30.85 11.87
C SER A 3 0.00 -29.83 11.20
N ARG A 4 1.20 -29.69 11.71
CA ARG A 4 2.25 -28.82 11.22
C ARG A 4 2.83 -29.25 9.86
N LYS A 5 3.05 -30.56 9.67
CA LYS A 5 3.52 -31.07 8.37
C LYS A 5 2.47 -30.85 7.28
N GLN A 6 1.20 -30.90 7.67
CA GLN A 6 0.09 -30.60 6.77
C GLN A 6 0.05 -29.11 6.41
N ALA A 7 0.18 -28.19 7.39
CA ALA A 7 0.21 -26.75 7.15
C ALA A 7 1.38 -26.32 6.23
N ARG A 8 2.56 -26.91 6.44
CA ARG A 8 3.72 -26.69 5.55
C ARG A 8 3.47 -27.15 4.11
N LEU A 9 2.80 -28.28 3.94
CA LEU A 9 2.44 -28.78 2.61
C LEU A 9 1.45 -27.86 1.91
N GLU A 10 0.46 -27.37 2.63
CA GLU A 10 -0.56 -26.46 2.12
C GLU A 10 0.06 -25.11 1.71
N ALA A 11 0.92 -24.52 2.55
CA ALA A 11 1.65 -23.29 2.22
C ALA A 11 2.53 -23.48 0.98
N LYS A 12 3.23 -24.61 0.86
CA LYS A 12 4.02 -24.92 -0.33
C LYS A 12 3.16 -25.03 -1.58
N GLN A 13 2.05 -25.75 -1.53
CA GLN A 13 1.12 -25.90 -2.66
C GLN A 13 0.53 -24.54 -3.09
N PHE A 14 0.21 -23.68 -2.12
CA PHE A 14 -0.27 -22.33 -2.40
C PHE A 14 0.76 -21.51 -3.19
N ILE A 15 2.03 -21.53 -2.76
CA ILE A 15 3.10 -20.78 -3.41
C ILE A 15 3.44 -21.37 -4.79
N ASP A 16 3.51 -22.70 -4.91
CA ASP A 16 3.71 -23.36 -6.21
C ASP A 16 2.60 -22.96 -7.21
N THR A 17 1.35 -22.84 -6.75
CA THR A 17 0.23 -22.40 -7.57
C THR A 17 0.37 -20.92 -8.01
N LEU A 18 0.84 -20.05 -7.13
CA LEU A 18 1.11 -18.64 -7.47
C LEU A 18 2.20 -18.49 -8.54
N SER A 19 3.27 -19.28 -8.44
CA SER A 19 4.41 -19.23 -9.37
C SER A 19 4.04 -19.67 -10.79
N VAL A 20 3.06 -20.58 -10.94
CA VAL A 20 2.66 -21.14 -12.25
C VAL A 20 1.80 -20.16 -13.06
N GLN A 21 0.92 -19.39 -12.41
CA GLN A 21 0.05 -18.40 -13.07
C GLN A 21 -0.18 -17.18 -12.17
N PRO A 22 0.78 -16.26 -12.09
CA PRO A 22 0.70 -15.16 -11.13
C PRO A 22 -0.47 -14.21 -11.37
N TYR A 23 -0.70 -13.85 -12.63
CA TYR A 23 -1.82 -12.99 -13.08
C TYR A 23 -2.20 -13.31 -14.51
N PRO A 24 -3.50 -13.31 -14.87
CA PRO A 24 -3.94 -13.50 -16.25
C PRO A 24 -3.40 -12.38 -17.17
N ASN A 25 -3.03 -12.73 -18.41
CA ASN A 25 -2.52 -11.82 -19.44
C ASN A 25 -1.44 -10.84 -18.95
N SER A 26 -0.64 -11.25 -18.00
CA SER A 26 0.44 -10.46 -17.45
C SER A 26 1.76 -11.22 -17.52
N THR A 27 2.81 -10.48 -17.81
CA THR A 27 4.18 -11.01 -17.84
C THR A 27 5.03 -10.21 -16.86
N LYS A 28 5.88 -10.91 -16.09
CA LYS A 28 6.89 -10.23 -15.30
C LYS A 28 8.00 -9.75 -16.21
N VAL A 29 8.32 -8.47 -16.13
CA VAL A 29 9.42 -7.83 -16.86
C VAL A 29 10.29 -7.06 -15.87
N TYR A 30 11.56 -6.91 -16.19
CA TYR A 30 12.48 -6.15 -15.36
C TYR A 30 12.94 -4.88 -16.08
N VAL A 31 12.86 -3.75 -15.39
CA VAL A 31 13.43 -2.49 -15.85
C VAL A 31 14.86 -2.41 -15.30
N GLU A 32 15.83 -2.30 -16.22
CA GLU A 32 17.25 -2.26 -15.87
C GLU A 32 17.67 -0.84 -15.44
N GLY A 33 18.54 -0.77 -14.43
CA GLY A 33 19.19 0.43 -13.96
C GLY A 33 20.54 0.71 -14.67
N SER A 34 21.35 1.56 -14.05
CA SER A 34 22.69 1.89 -14.55
C SER A 34 23.68 0.73 -14.46
N ARG A 35 23.39 -0.26 -13.64
CA ARG A 35 24.19 -1.48 -13.42
C ARG A 35 23.32 -2.73 -13.57
N PRO A 36 23.91 -3.86 -14.00
CA PRO A 36 23.14 -5.09 -14.28
C PRO A 36 22.44 -5.72 -13.06
N ASP A 37 22.92 -5.41 -11.85
CA ASP A 37 22.35 -5.89 -10.59
C ASP A 37 21.22 -4.99 -10.04
N ILE A 38 20.93 -3.86 -10.70
CA ILE A 38 19.76 -3.02 -10.42
C ILE A 38 18.67 -3.37 -11.45
N ARG A 39 17.76 -4.24 -11.07
CA ARG A 39 16.65 -4.71 -11.91
C ARG A 39 15.35 -4.62 -11.13
N VAL A 40 14.42 -3.78 -11.61
CA VAL A 40 13.16 -3.50 -10.92
C VAL A 40 12.04 -4.31 -11.55
N PRO A 41 11.35 -5.21 -10.80
CA PRO A 41 10.28 -6.02 -11.33
C PRO A 41 9.03 -5.20 -11.59
N MET A 42 8.48 -5.36 -12.79
CA MET A 42 7.20 -4.82 -13.19
C MET A 42 6.29 -5.94 -13.68
N ARG A 43 5.00 -5.75 -13.50
CA ARG A 43 3.99 -6.54 -14.17
C ARG A 43 3.55 -5.79 -15.42
N GLU A 44 3.80 -6.36 -16.59
CA GLU A 44 3.33 -5.87 -17.88
C GLU A 44 2.01 -6.55 -18.25
N ILE A 45 0.93 -5.78 -18.33
CA ILE A 45 -0.41 -6.23 -18.64
C ILE A 45 -0.63 -6.06 -20.14
N SER A 46 -0.69 -7.16 -20.87
CA SER A 46 -0.96 -7.17 -22.32
C SER A 46 -2.42 -6.81 -22.58
N LEU A 47 -2.63 -6.01 -23.63
CA LEU A 47 -3.96 -5.55 -24.06
C LEU A 47 -4.26 -6.03 -25.47
N ALA A 48 -5.52 -6.33 -25.74
CA ALA A 48 -6.00 -6.62 -27.08
C ALA A 48 -6.08 -5.34 -27.93
N ASP A 49 -5.92 -5.48 -29.24
CA ASP A 49 -6.04 -4.36 -30.17
C ASP A 49 -7.47 -3.78 -30.20
N SER A 50 -7.58 -2.48 -30.41
CA SER A 50 -8.87 -1.79 -30.60
C SER A 50 -9.35 -1.90 -32.04
N LEU A 51 -10.59 -2.32 -32.23
CA LEU A 51 -11.23 -2.25 -33.55
C LEU A 51 -11.62 -0.79 -33.85
N ILE A 52 -10.97 -0.16 -34.84
CA ILE A 52 -11.15 1.26 -35.16
C ILE A 52 -11.96 1.49 -36.47
N GLY A 53 -12.24 0.43 -37.22
CA GLY A 53 -13.00 0.52 -38.48
C GLY A 53 -12.86 -0.71 -39.34
N GLY A 54 -13.18 -0.57 -40.64
CA GLY A 54 -13.14 -1.65 -41.61
C GLY A 54 -14.48 -2.38 -41.77
N THR A 55 -14.46 -3.50 -42.51
CA THR A 55 -15.61 -4.39 -42.66
C THR A 55 -15.41 -5.68 -41.86
N LYS A 56 -16.42 -6.52 -41.74
CA LYS A 56 -16.29 -7.82 -41.09
C LYS A 56 -15.21 -8.71 -41.71
N GLU A 57 -15.02 -8.56 -43.06
CA GLU A 57 -14.05 -9.32 -43.85
C GLU A 57 -12.65 -8.70 -43.80
N ALA A 58 -12.54 -7.39 -43.52
CA ALA A 58 -11.29 -6.63 -43.47
C ALA A 58 -11.34 -5.61 -42.30
N PRO A 59 -11.32 -6.06 -41.04
CA PRO A 59 -11.32 -5.17 -39.89
C PRO A 59 -9.98 -4.42 -39.79
N ILE A 60 -10.04 -3.17 -39.34
CA ILE A 60 -8.86 -2.34 -39.07
C ILE A 60 -8.68 -2.24 -37.57
N PHE A 61 -7.49 -2.62 -37.10
CA PHE A 61 -7.13 -2.60 -35.67
C PHE A 61 -6.06 -1.55 -35.39
N GLU A 62 -6.13 -0.97 -34.20
CA GLU A 62 -5.11 -0.13 -33.58
C GLU A 62 -4.49 -0.89 -32.42
N LEU A 63 -3.16 -0.94 -32.38
CA LEU A 63 -2.42 -1.58 -31.30
C LEU A 63 -2.61 -0.79 -30.00
N ASN A 64 -2.92 -1.49 -28.91
CA ASN A 64 -2.87 -0.94 -27.57
C ASN A 64 -1.55 -1.35 -26.89
N GLU A 65 -0.78 -0.36 -26.46
CA GLU A 65 0.43 -0.61 -25.70
C GLU A 65 0.11 -1.28 -24.36
N PRO A 66 0.95 -2.22 -23.88
CA PRO A 66 0.76 -2.86 -22.59
C PRO A 66 0.92 -1.85 -21.44
N VAL A 67 0.24 -2.08 -20.32
CA VAL A 67 0.34 -1.25 -19.11
C VAL A 67 1.28 -1.90 -18.11
N ARG A 68 2.32 -1.16 -17.70
CA ARG A 68 3.28 -1.60 -16.68
C ARG A 68 2.91 -1.03 -15.32
N VAL A 69 2.89 -1.92 -14.31
CA VAL A 69 2.70 -1.58 -12.90
C VAL A 69 3.80 -2.24 -12.08
N TYR A 70 4.21 -1.60 -10.96
CA TYR A 70 5.17 -2.23 -10.07
C TYR A 70 4.60 -3.52 -9.46
N ASP A 71 5.44 -4.54 -9.36
CA ASP A 71 5.06 -5.84 -8.81
C ASP A 71 5.72 -6.07 -7.44
N THR A 72 4.95 -5.83 -6.38
CA THR A 72 5.41 -5.98 -4.99
C THR A 72 5.63 -7.42 -4.54
N SER A 73 5.22 -8.39 -5.36
CA SER A 73 5.36 -9.81 -5.01
C SER A 73 6.78 -10.37 -5.15
N GLY A 74 7.74 -9.55 -5.58
CA GLY A 74 9.12 -10.00 -5.78
C GLY A 74 9.20 -11.19 -6.73
N VAL A 75 9.95 -12.22 -6.37
CA VAL A 75 10.12 -13.42 -7.20
C VAL A 75 8.94 -14.40 -7.15
N TYR A 76 7.94 -14.19 -6.28
CA TYR A 76 6.80 -15.12 -6.15
C TYR A 76 5.95 -15.24 -7.40
N THR A 77 5.95 -14.24 -8.25
CA THR A 77 5.23 -14.22 -9.53
C THR A 77 6.18 -14.32 -10.74
N ASP A 78 7.42 -14.70 -10.54
CA ASP A 78 8.41 -14.90 -11.59
C ASP A 78 8.38 -16.37 -12.04
N PRO A 79 7.96 -16.68 -13.29
CA PRO A 79 7.88 -18.06 -13.78
C PRO A 79 9.25 -18.73 -13.94
N ASP A 80 10.31 -17.93 -14.02
CA ASP A 80 11.69 -18.43 -14.18
C ASP A 80 12.35 -18.74 -12.84
N TYR A 81 11.68 -18.44 -11.71
CA TYR A 81 12.20 -18.66 -10.37
C TYR A 81 11.48 -19.79 -9.63
N SER A 82 12.24 -20.75 -9.13
CA SER A 82 11.70 -21.82 -8.27
C SER A 82 11.75 -21.39 -6.80
N ILE A 83 10.59 -21.23 -6.20
CA ILE A 83 10.46 -20.83 -4.80
C ILE A 83 10.73 -21.99 -3.87
N ASP A 84 11.63 -21.79 -2.90
CA ASP A 84 11.82 -22.65 -1.75
C ASP A 84 11.79 -21.83 -0.45
N LEU A 85 10.73 -21.95 0.30
CA LEU A 85 10.54 -21.20 1.56
C LEU A 85 11.63 -21.49 2.60
N TYR A 86 12.29 -22.65 2.53
CA TYR A 86 13.34 -23.03 3.45
C TYR A 86 14.70 -22.43 3.10
N SER A 87 14.91 -22.13 1.83
CA SER A 87 16.12 -21.45 1.35
C SER A 87 16.00 -19.93 1.44
N GLY A 88 14.76 -19.42 1.51
CA GLY A 88 14.47 -17.99 1.49
C GLY A 88 14.60 -17.35 0.11
N LEU A 89 14.42 -16.05 0.06
CA LEU A 89 14.50 -15.27 -1.16
C LEU A 89 15.94 -14.94 -1.55
N PRO A 90 16.19 -14.59 -2.83
CA PRO A 90 17.49 -14.07 -3.26
C PRO A 90 17.85 -12.78 -2.50
N LYS A 91 19.12 -12.67 -2.13
CA LYS A 91 19.66 -11.53 -1.38
C LYS A 91 20.03 -10.39 -2.32
N LEU A 92 19.03 -9.69 -2.85
CA LEU A 92 19.18 -8.61 -3.84
C LEU A 92 20.23 -7.58 -3.44
N ARG A 93 20.23 -7.12 -2.17
CA ARG A 93 21.06 -6.01 -1.70
C ARG A 93 22.40 -6.44 -1.08
N GLU A 94 22.70 -7.74 -0.97
CA GLU A 94 23.92 -8.21 -0.29
C GLU A 94 25.18 -7.62 -0.90
N GLY A 95 25.32 -7.63 -2.23
CA GLY A 95 26.46 -7.04 -2.95
C GLY A 95 26.56 -5.54 -2.72
N TRP A 96 25.45 -4.81 -2.74
CA TRP A 96 25.44 -3.36 -2.51
C TRP A 96 25.89 -2.98 -1.10
N ILE A 97 25.51 -3.78 -0.10
CA ILE A 97 25.91 -3.60 1.31
C ILE A 97 27.41 -3.86 1.45
N GLU A 98 27.93 -4.92 0.81
CA GLU A 98 29.34 -5.28 0.86
C GLU A 98 30.26 -4.23 0.20
N GLU A 99 29.86 -3.71 -0.95
CA GLU A 99 30.60 -2.70 -1.70
C GLU A 99 30.88 -1.42 -0.88
N ARG A 100 29.95 -1.04 0.03
CA ARG A 100 30.11 0.13 0.91
C ARG A 100 31.24 -0.04 1.93
N ASN A 101 31.64 -1.27 2.23
CA ASN A 101 32.75 -1.63 3.12
C ASN A 101 32.72 -0.93 4.50
N ASP A 102 31.57 -0.65 5.02
CA ASP A 102 31.33 0.03 6.30
C ASP A 102 30.69 -0.87 7.36
N THR A 103 30.43 -2.14 7.03
CA THR A 103 29.89 -3.18 7.90
C THR A 103 30.95 -4.20 8.27
N GLU A 104 30.75 -4.86 9.42
CA GLU A 104 31.47 -6.05 9.90
C GLU A 104 30.48 -7.19 10.10
N ILE A 105 30.99 -8.44 9.96
CA ILE A 105 30.20 -9.65 10.28
C ILE A 105 30.45 -9.98 11.75
N LEU A 106 29.39 -10.23 12.50
CA LEU A 106 29.47 -10.68 13.88
C LEU A 106 29.77 -12.18 13.93
N GLU A 107 30.59 -12.60 14.90
CA GLU A 107 30.88 -14.03 15.13
C GLU A 107 29.68 -14.78 15.71
N ASP A 108 28.82 -14.07 16.47
CA ASP A 108 27.65 -14.61 17.16
C ASP A 108 26.59 -13.52 17.33
N VAL A 109 25.34 -13.89 17.66
CA VAL A 109 24.27 -12.96 18.01
C VAL A 109 24.62 -12.18 19.29
N SER A 110 24.23 -10.90 19.33
CA SER A 110 24.52 -10.06 20.50
C SER A 110 23.44 -10.16 21.59
N SER A 111 22.20 -10.47 21.22
CA SER A 111 21.07 -10.60 22.14
C SER A 111 21.21 -11.85 23.02
N VAL A 112 20.99 -11.68 24.32
CA VAL A 112 20.98 -12.79 25.29
C VAL A 112 19.83 -13.74 25.00
N TYR A 113 18.64 -13.19 24.74
CA TYR A 113 17.47 -14.00 24.42
C TYR A 113 17.63 -14.78 23.11
N ALA A 114 18.20 -14.18 22.07
CA ALA A 114 18.48 -14.89 20.83
C ALA A 114 19.42 -16.09 21.03
N LYS A 115 20.46 -15.94 21.89
CA LYS A 115 21.36 -17.06 22.25
C LYS A 115 20.60 -18.19 22.94
N GLU A 116 19.79 -17.85 23.96
CA GLU A 116 18.97 -18.84 24.65
C GLU A 116 18.03 -19.60 23.69
N ARG A 117 17.44 -18.88 22.72
CA ARG A 117 16.58 -19.51 21.69
C ARG A 117 17.37 -20.42 20.74
N LEU A 118 18.61 -20.06 20.39
CA LEU A 118 19.48 -20.88 19.53
C LEU A 118 20.00 -22.13 20.25
N ASP A 119 20.20 -22.06 21.57
CA ASP A 119 20.68 -23.17 22.39
C ASP A 119 19.56 -24.18 22.79
N ASP A 120 18.28 -23.80 22.65
CA ASP A 120 17.14 -24.65 23.04
C ASP A 120 16.80 -25.67 21.94
N GLU A 121 17.28 -26.89 22.07
CA GLU A 121 17.02 -27.99 21.13
C GLU A 121 15.53 -28.31 20.91
N THR A 122 14.64 -27.89 21.83
CA THR A 122 13.19 -28.11 21.66
C THR A 122 12.59 -27.27 20.55
N LEU A 123 13.31 -26.25 20.09
CA LEU A 123 12.90 -25.32 19.04
C LEU A 123 13.45 -25.67 17.66
N ASP A 124 14.28 -26.70 17.54
CA ASP A 124 14.92 -27.09 16.26
C ASP A 124 13.93 -27.22 15.10
N ASP A 125 12.78 -27.80 15.36
CA ASP A 125 11.71 -27.92 14.36
C ASP A 125 11.06 -26.59 13.95
N LEU A 126 11.24 -25.50 14.71
CA LEU A 126 10.65 -24.18 14.48
C LEU A 126 11.64 -23.26 13.78
N ARG A 127 12.94 -23.50 13.96
CA ARG A 127 13.99 -22.63 13.45
C ARG A 127 14.01 -22.58 11.94
N TYR A 128 14.34 -21.42 11.42
CA TYR A 128 14.72 -21.27 10.03
C TYR A 128 16.11 -21.89 9.83
N GLY A 129 16.22 -22.82 8.88
CA GLY A 129 17.43 -23.65 8.75
C GLY A 129 18.64 -22.96 8.11
N ASN A 130 18.44 -21.84 7.43
CA ASN A 130 19.48 -21.13 6.66
C ASN A 130 19.63 -19.68 7.15
N LEU A 131 20.04 -19.50 8.41
CA LEU A 131 20.23 -18.18 9.00
C LEU A 131 21.33 -17.39 8.27
N PRO A 132 21.11 -16.11 7.96
CA PRO A 132 22.14 -15.24 7.38
C PRO A 132 23.24 -14.91 8.39
N ARG A 133 24.43 -14.54 7.88
CA ARG A 133 25.45 -13.95 8.73
C ARG A 133 25.05 -12.54 9.13
N ILE A 134 25.05 -12.26 10.42
CA ILE A 134 24.65 -10.98 10.96
C ILE A 134 25.73 -9.93 10.67
N ARG A 135 25.31 -8.81 10.13
CA ARG A 135 26.16 -7.64 9.89
C ARG A 135 25.81 -6.49 10.84
N ARG A 136 26.80 -5.70 11.16
CA ARG A 136 26.66 -4.46 11.94
C ARG A 136 27.58 -3.39 11.37
N ALA A 137 27.23 -2.12 11.56
CA ALA A 137 28.15 -1.01 11.23
C ALA A 137 29.48 -1.16 11.97
N LYS A 138 30.61 -0.97 11.28
CA LYS A 138 31.93 -0.90 11.88
C LYS A 138 32.01 0.23 12.94
N ALA A 139 32.90 0.11 13.88
CA ALA A 139 33.09 1.15 14.91
C ALA A 139 33.27 2.55 14.28
N GLY A 140 32.47 3.51 14.71
CA GLY A 140 32.50 4.90 14.22
C GLY A 140 31.88 5.10 12.82
N LYS A 141 31.22 4.07 12.24
CA LYS A 141 30.46 4.18 11.00
C LYS A 141 28.95 4.23 11.27
N CYS A 142 28.22 4.83 10.34
CA CYS A 142 26.77 4.80 10.26
C CYS A 142 26.39 4.27 8.88
N VAL A 143 25.38 3.38 8.81
CA VAL A 143 25.00 2.64 7.59
C VAL A 143 23.60 2.98 7.10
N THR A 144 23.00 4.05 7.65
CA THR A 144 21.63 4.41 7.30
C THR A 144 21.55 5.12 5.94
N GLN A 145 20.43 4.94 5.24
CA GLN A 145 20.17 5.65 3.98
C GLN A 145 20.17 7.17 4.18
N LEU A 146 19.70 7.66 5.34
CA LEU A 146 19.76 9.08 5.69
C LEU A 146 21.20 9.60 5.77
N HIS A 147 22.11 8.82 6.37
CA HIS A 147 23.52 9.15 6.46
C HIS A 147 24.18 9.29 5.07
N TYR A 148 23.95 8.31 4.19
CA TYR A 148 24.47 8.38 2.82
C TYR A 148 23.87 9.56 2.06
N ALA A 149 22.56 9.77 2.18
CA ALA A 149 21.88 10.87 1.52
C ALA A 149 22.43 12.25 1.94
N ARG A 150 22.68 12.46 3.22
CA ARG A 150 23.26 13.70 3.77
C ARG A 150 24.71 13.91 3.33
N LYS A 151 25.44 12.83 3.08
CA LYS A 151 26.80 12.89 2.50
C LYS A 151 26.81 13.14 1.00
N GLY A 152 25.66 13.27 0.35
CA GLY A 152 25.56 13.45 -1.09
C GLY A 152 25.76 12.15 -1.88
N ILE A 153 25.68 10.99 -1.24
CA ILE A 153 25.86 9.68 -1.88
C ILE A 153 24.50 9.18 -2.36
N VAL A 154 24.41 8.91 -3.67
CA VAL A 154 23.27 8.17 -4.25
C VAL A 154 23.59 6.68 -4.13
N THR A 155 22.75 5.96 -3.41
CA THR A 155 22.90 4.51 -3.23
C THR A 155 22.19 3.73 -4.35
N PRO A 156 22.54 2.44 -4.59
CA PRO A 156 21.76 1.59 -5.51
C PRO A 156 20.29 1.50 -5.14
N GLU A 157 19.96 1.52 -3.85
CA GLU A 157 18.59 1.55 -3.36
C GLU A 157 17.81 2.79 -3.85
N MET A 158 18.45 3.96 -3.88
CA MET A 158 17.84 5.21 -4.38
C MET A 158 17.59 5.18 -5.89
N GLU A 159 18.49 4.56 -6.66
CA GLU A 159 18.30 4.36 -8.11
C GLU A 159 17.16 3.37 -8.38
N TYR A 160 17.14 2.25 -7.66
CA TYR A 160 16.06 1.25 -7.74
C TYR A 160 14.69 1.91 -7.49
N ILE A 161 14.59 2.75 -6.45
CA ILE A 161 13.38 3.49 -6.12
C ILE A 161 12.98 4.46 -7.24
N ALA A 162 13.93 5.18 -7.83
CA ALA A 162 13.63 6.10 -8.93
C ALA A 162 13.00 5.35 -10.12
N LEU A 163 13.51 4.18 -10.47
CA LEU A 163 12.94 3.32 -11.50
C LEU A 163 11.54 2.81 -11.13
N ARG A 164 11.38 2.35 -9.88
CA ARG A 164 10.10 1.88 -9.34
C ARG A 164 9.02 2.96 -9.40
N GLU A 165 9.31 4.16 -8.91
CA GLU A 165 8.34 5.27 -8.83
C GLU A 165 7.95 5.81 -10.22
N ASN A 166 8.81 5.66 -11.21
CA ASN A 166 8.49 6.04 -12.59
C ASN A 166 7.60 5.01 -13.31
N MET A 167 7.55 3.74 -12.91
CA MET A 167 6.67 2.69 -13.45
C MET A 167 6.58 2.68 -15.00
N GLY A 168 7.68 2.96 -15.70
CA GLY A 168 7.67 3.01 -17.16
C GLY A 168 6.95 4.21 -17.78
N ARG A 169 6.71 5.30 -17.03
CA ARG A 169 6.04 6.53 -17.53
C ARG A 169 6.64 7.08 -18.83
N THR A 170 7.93 6.86 -19.06
CA THR A 170 8.59 7.25 -20.32
C THR A 170 7.98 6.58 -21.54
N GLN A 171 7.38 5.40 -21.37
CA GLN A 171 6.74 4.63 -22.44
C GLN A 171 5.49 5.32 -22.99
N TYR A 172 4.81 6.14 -22.19
CA TYR A 172 3.50 6.72 -22.54
C TYR A 172 3.53 8.22 -22.82
N ARG A 173 4.70 8.85 -22.99
CA ARG A 173 4.85 10.31 -23.01
C ARG A 173 4.00 11.05 -24.04
N ASP A 174 3.68 10.43 -25.16
CA ASP A 174 2.96 11.04 -26.27
C ASP A 174 1.62 10.35 -26.60
N ASN A 175 1.07 9.54 -25.67
CA ASN A 175 -0.12 8.74 -25.87
C ASN A 175 -1.36 9.36 -25.19
N VAL A 176 -2.55 9.06 -25.70
CA VAL A 176 -3.87 9.37 -25.08
C VAL A 176 -3.95 8.84 -23.62
N LEU A 177 -3.26 7.75 -23.33
CA LEU A 177 -3.19 7.19 -21.96
C LEU A 177 -2.54 8.14 -20.95
N THR A 178 -1.74 9.12 -21.40
CA THR A 178 -1.08 10.09 -20.51
C THR A 178 -1.91 11.33 -20.21
N GLN A 179 -3.08 11.47 -20.80
CA GLN A 179 -4.00 12.56 -20.48
C GLN A 179 -4.49 12.39 -19.04
N GLN A 180 -4.20 13.37 -18.20
CA GLN A 180 -4.66 13.37 -16.81
C GLN A 180 -5.08 14.77 -16.36
N HIS A 181 -5.95 14.80 -15.38
CA HIS A 181 -6.34 16.03 -14.70
C HIS A 181 -5.18 16.56 -13.83
N PRO A 182 -5.03 17.88 -13.67
CA PRO A 182 -3.89 18.47 -12.96
C PRO A 182 -3.85 18.12 -11.46
N GLY A 183 -4.96 17.76 -10.84
CA GLY A 183 -5.05 17.45 -9.43
C GLY A 183 -4.80 18.64 -8.49
N GLN A 184 -4.75 18.35 -7.19
CA GLN A 184 -4.44 19.30 -6.11
C GLN A 184 -3.43 18.64 -5.16
N SER A 185 -2.18 19.09 -5.17
CA SER A 185 -1.09 18.43 -4.45
C SER A 185 -0.94 18.84 -2.98
N PHE A 186 -1.66 19.87 -2.51
CA PHE A 186 -1.51 20.44 -1.17
C PHE A 186 -0.06 20.74 -0.76
N GLY A 187 0.75 21.19 -1.73
CA GLY A 187 2.17 21.52 -1.51
C GLY A 187 3.15 20.35 -1.64
N ALA A 188 2.71 19.17 -2.03
CA ALA A 188 3.63 18.11 -2.42
C ALA A 188 4.36 18.49 -3.72
N ASN A 189 5.66 18.21 -3.77
CA ASN A 189 6.50 18.41 -4.95
C ASN A 189 6.49 17.14 -5.81
N LEU A 190 5.76 17.17 -6.92
CA LEU A 190 5.55 16.02 -7.81
C LEU A 190 6.27 16.26 -9.15
N PRO A 191 7.58 15.97 -9.25
CA PRO A 191 8.31 16.15 -10.49
C PRO A 191 7.78 15.22 -11.58
N LYS A 192 7.93 15.62 -12.84
CA LYS A 192 7.52 14.79 -13.99
C LYS A 192 8.20 13.43 -13.99
N ASP A 193 9.50 13.42 -13.66
CA ASP A 193 10.32 12.20 -13.55
C ASP A 193 11.02 12.19 -12.19
N ILE A 194 10.94 11.06 -11.48
CA ILE A 194 11.69 10.81 -10.26
C ILE A 194 13.12 10.39 -10.64
N THR A 195 14.11 11.13 -10.17
CA THR A 195 15.53 10.78 -10.34
C THR A 195 16.10 10.24 -9.02
N ALA A 196 17.18 9.46 -9.10
CA ALA A 196 17.87 8.99 -7.90
C ALA A 196 18.38 10.15 -7.01
N GLU A 197 18.77 11.27 -7.63
CA GLU A 197 19.14 12.49 -6.90
C GLU A 197 17.93 13.17 -6.21
N PHE A 198 16.75 13.12 -6.82
CA PHE A 198 15.52 13.58 -6.16
C PHE A 198 15.23 12.72 -4.93
N VAL A 199 15.31 11.39 -5.07
CA VAL A 199 15.15 10.44 -3.94
C VAL A 199 16.16 10.78 -2.83
N ARG A 200 17.43 10.92 -3.18
CA ARG A 200 18.49 11.30 -2.23
C ARG A 200 18.17 12.59 -1.46
N LYS A 201 17.72 13.64 -2.15
CA LYS A 201 17.37 14.92 -1.52
C LYS A 201 16.22 14.79 -0.55
N GLU A 202 15.14 14.10 -0.93
CA GLU A 202 13.99 13.90 -0.06
C GLU A 202 14.36 13.13 1.22
N VAL A 203 15.22 12.11 1.09
CA VAL A 203 15.76 11.37 2.24
C VAL A 203 16.69 12.25 3.08
N ALA A 204 17.61 13.00 2.47
CA ALA A 204 18.56 13.86 3.18
C ALA A 204 17.89 14.93 4.04
N GLU A 205 16.73 15.43 3.59
CA GLU A 205 15.92 16.43 4.29
C GLU A 205 14.92 15.83 5.28
N GLY A 206 14.88 14.49 5.41
CA GLY A 206 13.98 13.79 6.32
C GLY A 206 12.53 13.72 5.85
N ARG A 207 12.21 14.17 4.63
CA ARG A 207 10.84 14.14 4.06
C ARG A 207 10.45 12.80 3.45
N ALA A 208 11.40 11.86 3.37
CA ALA A 208 11.17 10.49 2.94
C ALA A 208 12.12 9.54 3.67
N ILE A 209 11.71 8.27 3.77
CA ILE A 209 12.55 7.20 4.31
C ILE A 209 12.62 6.01 3.36
N ILE A 210 13.73 5.28 3.43
CA ILE A 210 13.96 4.01 2.76
C ILE A 210 14.19 2.97 3.87
N PRO A 211 13.16 2.24 4.32
CA PRO A 211 13.35 1.20 5.31
C PRO A 211 14.11 0.03 4.69
N SER A 212 15.34 -0.23 5.15
CA SER A 212 16.25 -1.15 4.45
C SER A 212 17.37 -1.67 5.34
N ASN A 213 17.01 -2.41 6.41
CA ASN A 213 17.97 -3.02 7.31
C ASN A 213 19.05 -3.81 6.54
N ILE A 214 20.31 -3.66 6.95
CA ILE A 214 21.45 -4.36 6.32
C ILE A 214 21.40 -5.89 6.51
N ASN A 215 20.59 -6.40 7.44
CA ASN A 215 20.35 -7.83 7.69
C ASN A 215 19.07 -8.36 7.04
N HIS A 216 18.42 -7.55 6.19
CA HIS A 216 17.31 -7.97 5.33
C HIS A 216 17.65 -7.71 3.85
N PRO A 217 18.73 -8.31 3.32
CA PRO A 217 19.17 -8.08 1.95
C PRO A 217 18.21 -8.62 0.89
N GLU A 218 17.24 -9.45 1.26
CA GLU A 218 16.19 -10.00 0.41
C GLU A 218 15.16 -8.94 -0.03
N SER A 219 14.97 -7.89 0.77
CA SER A 219 13.95 -6.88 0.51
C SER A 219 14.28 -5.98 -0.69
N GLU A 220 13.27 -5.72 -1.50
CA GLU A 220 13.31 -4.76 -2.60
C GLU A 220 13.18 -3.33 -2.05
N PRO A 221 14.04 -2.39 -2.47
CA PRO A 221 13.97 -1.02 -1.99
C PRO A 221 12.64 -0.34 -2.32
N MET A 222 12.11 0.39 -1.33
CA MET A 222 10.94 1.24 -1.48
C MET A 222 11.10 2.55 -0.70
N ILE A 223 10.30 3.54 -1.02
CA ILE A 223 10.33 4.84 -0.37
C ILE A 223 8.96 5.18 0.22
N ILE A 224 8.97 5.77 1.40
CA ILE A 224 7.79 6.32 2.06
C ILE A 224 8.01 7.83 2.17
N GLY A 225 7.20 8.62 1.47
CA GLY A 225 7.33 10.08 1.46
C GLY A 225 6.17 10.74 0.72
N ARG A 226 5.79 11.94 1.16
CA ARG A 226 4.66 12.72 0.64
C ARG A 226 4.75 12.99 -0.86
N ASN A 227 5.97 13.13 -1.39
CA ASN A 227 6.26 13.48 -2.78
C ASN A 227 6.33 12.25 -3.72
N PHE A 228 6.02 11.07 -3.21
CA PHE A 228 6.00 9.79 -3.91
C PHE A 228 4.59 9.21 -3.92
N LEU A 229 4.40 8.08 -4.62
CA LEU A 229 3.14 7.33 -4.59
C LEU A 229 2.82 6.89 -3.16
N VAL A 230 1.57 6.95 -2.77
CA VAL A 230 1.10 6.51 -1.44
C VAL A 230 1.33 5.01 -1.29
N LYS A 231 1.97 4.61 -0.19
CA LYS A 231 2.28 3.21 0.12
C LYS A 231 1.22 2.59 1.03
N VAL A 232 1.11 1.27 0.98
CA VAL A 232 0.17 0.51 1.82
C VAL A 232 0.93 -0.53 2.62
N ASN A 233 0.72 -0.51 3.94
CA ASN A 233 1.21 -1.52 4.86
C ASN A 233 0.10 -2.54 5.19
N ALA A 234 0.45 -3.82 5.20
CA ALA A 234 -0.39 -4.89 5.72
C ALA A 234 0.09 -5.34 7.10
N ASN A 235 -0.82 -5.53 8.04
CA ASN A 235 -0.52 -6.12 9.34
C ASN A 235 -0.82 -7.61 9.32
N ILE A 236 0.15 -8.43 9.68
CA ILE A 236 0.02 -9.86 9.93
C ILE A 236 0.51 -10.17 11.35
N GLY A 237 0.45 -11.40 11.76
CA GLY A 237 0.99 -11.85 13.03
C GLY A 237 0.09 -12.88 13.69
N ASN A 238 0.71 -13.84 14.38
CA ASN A 238 0.01 -14.83 15.16
C ASN A 238 -0.51 -14.26 16.49
N SER A 239 -1.44 -14.97 17.09
CA SER A 239 -1.88 -14.71 18.46
C SER A 239 -1.71 -15.97 19.32
N SER A 240 -1.88 -15.82 20.64
CA SER A 240 -1.81 -16.96 21.57
C SER A 240 -2.87 -18.05 21.29
N VAL A 241 -3.87 -17.72 20.48
CA VAL A 241 -5.05 -18.57 20.24
C VAL A 241 -5.05 -19.17 18.84
N THR A 242 -4.42 -18.51 17.86
CA THR A 242 -4.55 -18.92 16.44
C THR A 242 -3.35 -18.47 15.59
N SER A 243 -3.20 -19.12 14.45
CA SER A 243 -2.21 -18.97 13.40
C SER A 243 -0.86 -19.66 13.66
N SER A 244 -0.35 -20.31 12.65
CA SER A 244 0.96 -20.96 12.62
C SER A 244 2.00 -20.10 11.90
N ILE A 245 3.28 -20.47 11.96
CA ILE A 245 4.36 -19.83 11.20
C ILE A 245 4.05 -19.88 9.69
N GLU A 246 3.61 -21.04 9.22
CA GLU A 246 3.31 -21.27 7.81
C GLU A 246 2.13 -20.40 7.32
N GLU A 247 1.09 -20.22 8.14
CA GLU A 247 -0.03 -19.32 7.83
C GLU A 247 0.40 -17.85 7.80
N GLU A 248 1.35 -17.43 8.64
CA GLU A 248 1.87 -16.07 8.60
C GLU A 248 2.70 -15.81 7.33
N VAL A 249 3.52 -16.78 6.89
CA VAL A 249 4.24 -16.69 5.61
C VAL A 249 3.25 -16.68 4.44
N GLU A 250 2.18 -17.49 4.49
CA GLU A 250 1.12 -17.46 3.46
C GLU A 250 0.45 -16.08 3.40
N LYS A 251 0.12 -15.49 4.53
CA LYS A 251 -0.45 -14.12 4.59
C LYS A 251 0.50 -13.06 4.08
N LEU A 252 1.80 -13.18 4.39
CA LEU A 252 2.84 -12.30 3.84
C LEU A 252 2.85 -12.34 2.31
N VAL A 253 2.99 -13.53 1.72
CA VAL A 253 3.03 -13.71 0.26
C VAL A 253 1.74 -13.20 -0.38
N TRP A 254 0.60 -13.46 0.27
CA TRP A 254 -0.70 -12.99 -0.20
C TRP A 254 -0.82 -11.46 -0.16
N ALA A 255 -0.36 -10.82 0.92
CA ALA A 255 -0.35 -9.36 1.02
C ALA A 255 0.51 -8.70 -0.07
N THR A 256 1.71 -9.25 -0.33
CA THR A 256 2.61 -8.72 -1.38
C THR A 256 2.03 -8.92 -2.78
N ARG A 257 1.37 -10.07 -3.04
CA ARG A 257 0.65 -10.29 -4.30
C ARG A 257 -0.37 -9.19 -4.58
N TRP A 258 -1.12 -8.76 -3.58
CA TRP A 258 -2.17 -7.74 -3.72
C TRP A 258 -1.67 -6.31 -3.57
N GLY A 259 -0.36 -6.10 -3.62
CA GLY A 259 0.26 -4.79 -3.71
C GLY A 259 0.70 -4.20 -2.38
N GLY A 260 0.89 -5.03 -1.33
CA GLY A 260 1.49 -4.60 -0.08
C GLY A 260 2.91 -4.07 -0.29
N ASP A 261 3.13 -2.81 0.06
CA ASP A 261 4.43 -2.16 -0.09
C ASP A 261 5.35 -2.44 1.11
N THR A 262 4.76 -2.67 2.28
CA THR A 262 5.41 -3.17 3.50
C THR A 262 4.48 -4.13 4.22
N VAL A 263 5.04 -4.91 5.14
CA VAL A 263 4.27 -5.77 6.04
C VAL A 263 4.78 -5.56 7.47
N MET A 264 3.86 -5.46 8.44
CA MET A 264 4.21 -5.47 9.86
C MET A 264 3.86 -6.81 10.48
N ASP A 265 4.84 -7.42 11.15
CA ASP A 265 4.63 -8.56 12.03
C ASP A 265 4.22 -8.07 13.43
N LEU A 266 2.94 -8.22 13.74
CA LEU A 266 2.34 -7.87 15.03
C LEU A 266 2.12 -9.09 15.93
N SER A 267 2.91 -10.14 15.76
CA SER A 267 2.80 -11.37 16.53
C SER A 267 2.83 -11.13 18.04
N THR A 268 1.88 -11.74 18.74
CA THR A 268 1.73 -11.70 20.21
C THR A 268 1.61 -13.10 20.81
N GLY A 269 1.71 -14.13 19.99
CA GLY A 269 1.65 -15.53 20.40
C GLY A 269 2.97 -16.06 20.92
N ARG A 270 3.14 -17.38 20.82
CA ARG A 270 4.41 -18.04 21.14
C ARG A 270 5.34 -18.03 19.93
N ASN A 271 6.64 -18.14 20.21
CA ASN A 271 7.67 -18.28 19.17
C ASN A 271 7.73 -17.09 18.20
N ILE A 272 7.58 -15.88 18.74
CA ILE A 272 7.65 -14.62 17.97
C ILE A 272 9.01 -14.54 17.24
N HIS A 273 10.10 -14.93 17.88
CA HIS A 273 11.45 -14.94 17.31
C HIS A 273 11.52 -15.76 16.02
N GLU A 274 11.08 -17.03 16.07
CA GLU A 274 11.13 -17.94 14.94
C GLU A 274 10.14 -17.52 13.85
N THR A 275 8.92 -17.13 14.24
CA THR A 275 7.91 -16.63 13.27
C THR A 275 8.45 -15.47 12.45
N ARG A 276 9.07 -14.50 13.11
CA ARG A 276 9.65 -13.31 12.46
C ARG A 276 10.80 -13.68 11.53
N GLU A 277 11.66 -14.63 11.91
CA GLU A 277 12.76 -15.08 11.05
C GLU A 277 12.23 -15.67 9.74
N TRP A 278 11.20 -16.52 9.79
CA TRP A 278 10.55 -17.06 8.60
C TRP A 278 9.91 -15.97 7.72
N ILE A 279 9.29 -14.98 8.35
CA ILE A 279 8.70 -13.83 7.64
C ILE A 279 9.79 -13.04 6.93
N LEU A 280 10.87 -12.66 7.62
CA LEU A 280 11.96 -11.86 7.06
C LEU A 280 12.64 -12.56 5.87
N ARG A 281 13.02 -13.82 6.02
CA ARG A 281 13.72 -14.58 4.95
C ARG A 281 12.84 -14.79 3.71
N ASN A 282 11.53 -14.69 3.86
CA ASN A 282 10.58 -14.90 2.78
C ASN A 282 9.87 -13.60 2.33
N SER A 283 10.33 -12.44 2.77
CA SER A 283 9.73 -11.16 2.42
C SER A 283 10.49 -10.41 1.33
N PRO A 284 9.85 -10.10 0.19
CA PRO A 284 10.43 -9.20 -0.80
C PRO A 284 10.22 -7.72 -0.45
N VAL A 285 9.48 -7.42 0.60
CA VAL A 285 9.16 -6.05 1.05
C VAL A 285 9.68 -5.79 2.46
N PRO A 286 9.92 -4.53 2.85
CA PRO A 286 10.34 -4.21 4.20
C PRO A 286 9.37 -4.72 5.26
N ILE A 287 9.94 -5.19 6.38
CA ILE A 287 9.19 -5.70 7.54
C ILE A 287 9.31 -4.74 8.72
N GLY A 288 8.15 -4.34 9.26
CA GLY A 288 8.06 -3.59 10.50
C GLY A 288 7.61 -4.46 11.67
N THR A 289 7.92 -4.02 12.89
CA THR A 289 7.46 -4.67 14.12
C THR A 289 7.11 -3.64 15.20
N VAL A 290 6.47 -4.13 16.26
CA VAL A 290 6.32 -3.41 17.54
C VAL A 290 7.14 -4.18 18.59
N PRO A 291 8.43 -3.86 18.80
CA PRO A 291 9.33 -4.65 19.64
C PRO A 291 8.81 -4.88 21.06
N MET A 292 8.02 -3.94 21.57
CA MET A 292 7.40 -4.03 22.90
C MET A 292 6.47 -5.26 23.05
N TYR A 293 5.88 -5.78 21.97
CA TYR A 293 5.02 -6.97 22.07
C TYR A 293 5.83 -8.21 22.45
N GLN A 294 7.01 -8.38 21.85
CA GLN A 294 7.92 -9.45 22.23
C GLN A 294 8.57 -9.18 23.60
N ALA A 295 8.95 -7.94 23.90
CA ALA A 295 9.44 -7.59 25.25
C ALA A 295 8.41 -7.93 26.34
N LEU A 296 7.12 -7.71 26.06
CA LEU A 296 6.03 -8.06 26.98
C LEU A 296 5.89 -9.59 27.13
N GLU A 297 6.06 -10.35 26.05
CA GLU A 297 6.07 -11.82 26.10
C GLU A 297 7.22 -12.33 26.98
N LYS A 298 8.43 -11.75 26.86
CA LYS A 298 9.60 -12.10 27.67
C LYS A 298 9.39 -11.88 29.19
N VAL A 299 8.48 -10.99 29.57
CA VAL A 299 8.10 -10.75 30.97
C VAL A 299 6.74 -11.36 31.33
N ASN A 300 6.33 -12.42 30.65
CA ASN A 300 5.09 -13.17 30.87
C ASN A 300 3.81 -12.33 30.81
N GLY A 301 3.77 -11.29 29.98
CA GLY A 301 2.61 -10.45 29.77
C GLY A 301 2.33 -9.42 30.86
N ILE A 302 3.25 -9.25 31.83
CA ILE A 302 3.09 -8.31 32.92
C ILE A 302 3.78 -6.99 32.57
N ALA A 303 2.98 -5.99 32.15
CA ALA A 303 3.49 -4.71 31.68
C ALA A 303 4.41 -4.00 32.70
N GLU A 304 4.09 -4.10 33.98
CA GLU A 304 4.85 -3.51 35.10
C GLU A 304 6.27 -4.10 35.25
N ASN A 305 6.51 -5.30 34.72
CA ASN A 305 7.82 -5.95 34.77
C ASN A 305 8.73 -5.56 33.60
N LEU A 306 8.19 -4.82 32.59
CA LEU A 306 9.02 -4.28 31.53
C LEU A 306 10.09 -3.34 32.08
N ASN A 307 11.26 -3.38 31.49
CA ASN A 307 12.38 -2.50 31.84
C ASN A 307 13.25 -2.25 30.61
N TRP A 308 14.20 -1.33 30.73
CA TRP A 308 15.08 -0.96 29.63
C TRP A 308 15.96 -2.12 29.16
N GLU A 309 16.48 -2.95 30.04
CA GLU A 309 17.37 -4.06 29.71
C GLU A 309 16.68 -5.06 28.81
N VAL A 310 15.45 -5.48 29.13
CA VAL A 310 14.65 -6.39 28.32
C VAL A 310 14.31 -5.74 26.96
N MET A 311 13.93 -4.47 26.98
CA MET A 311 13.61 -3.75 25.75
C MET A 311 14.83 -3.57 24.85
N ARG A 312 15.97 -3.20 25.42
CA ARG A 312 17.23 -3.03 24.71
C ARG A 312 17.68 -4.33 24.06
N ASP A 313 17.63 -5.45 24.77
CA ASP A 313 17.97 -6.77 24.23
C ASP A 313 17.03 -7.15 23.05
N THR A 314 15.74 -6.84 23.20
CA THR A 314 14.73 -7.09 22.13
C THR A 314 14.98 -6.25 20.88
N LEU A 315 15.35 -4.97 21.03
CA LEU A 315 15.69 -4.11 19.90
C LEU A 315 16.92 -4.62 19.15
N ILE A 316 17.97 -5.02 19.89
CA ILE A 316 19.19 -5.59 19.29
C ILE A 316 18.85 -6.90 18.55
N GLU A 317 18.10 -7.80 19.19
CA GLU A 317 17.66 -9.06 18.59
C GLU A 317 16.95 -8.84 17.26
N GLN A 318 15.95 -7.96 17.23
CA GLN A 318 15.15 -7.70 16.05
C GLN A 318 15.94 -6.98 14.95
N ALA A 319 16.84 -6.06 15.31
CA ALA A 319 17.73 -5.41 14.36
C ALA A 319 18.72 -6.40 13.71
N GLU A 320 19.25 -7.34 14.49
CA GLU A 320 20.13 -8.40 14.00
C GLU A 320 19.41 -9.41 13.12
N GLN A 321 18.13 -9.70 13.37
CA GLN A 321 17.32 -10.52 12.48
C GLN A 321 17.01 -9.83 11.13
N GLY A 322 16.97 -8.49 11.09
CA GLY A 322 16.75 -7.75 9.86
C GLY A 322 15.44 -6.96 9.80
N VAL A 323 14.79 -6.66 10.91
CA VAL A 323 13.60 -5.79 10.92
C VAL A 323 13.95 -4.42 10.38
N ASP A 324 13.19 -3.94 9.40
CA ASP A 324 13.49 -2.71 8.67
C ASP A 324 13.02 -1.43 9.38
N TYR A 325 11.97 -1.53 10.19
CA TYR A 325 11.51 -0.40 11.01
C TYR A 325 10.80 -0.84 12.29
N PHE A 326 10.99 -0.06 13.35
CA PHE A 326 10.41 -0.29 14.66
C PHE A 326 9.33 0.72 15.00
N THR A 327 8.15 0.27 15.41
CA THR A 327 7.16 1.14 16.06
C THR A 327 7.52 1.32 17.53
N ILE A 328 7.80 2.55 17.91
CA ILE A 328 8.24 2.94 19.26
C ILE A 328 7.31 4.03 19.83
N HIS A 329 6.55 3.71 20.87
CA HIS A 329 5.59 4.62 21.53
C HIS A 329 6.30 5.54 22.55
N ALA A 330 7.34 6.24 22.13
CA ALA A 330 8.14 7.10 23.00
C ALA A 330 7.50 8.48 23.26
N GLY A 331 6.51 8.88 22.44
CA GLY A 331 5.86 10.19 22.56
C GLY A 331 4.78 10.27 23.65
N LEU A 332 4.33 9.12 24.17
CA LEU A 332 3.38 9.06 25.25
C LEU A 332 4.08 9.39 26.59
N LEU A 333 3.83 10.58 27.13
CA LEU A 333 4.37 11.02 28.40
C LEU A 333 3.36 10.84 29.54
N LEU A 334 3.87 10.58 30.75
CA LEU A 334 3.05 10.39 31.96
C LEU A 334 2.02 11.53 32.15
N ARG A 335 2.43 12.77 31.87
CA ARG A 335 1.57 13.97 32.02
C ARG A 335 0.37 13.99 31.04
N TYR A 336 0.41 13.20 29.94
CA TYR A 336 -0.68 13.15 28.96
C TYR A 336 -1.74 12.10 29.33
N VAL A 337 -1.39 11.09 30.14
CA VAL A 337 -2.32 10.01 30.52
C VAL A 337 -3.61 10.54 31.16
N PRO A 338 -3.58 11.51 32.09
CA PRO A 338 -4.80 12.06 32.66
C PRO A 338 -5.72 12.77 31.65
N MET A 339 -5.18 13.27 30.54
CA MET A 339 -5.97 13.95 29.51
C MET A 339 -6.96 12.99 28.82
N THR A 340 -6.67 11.68 28.81
CA THR A 340 -7.53 10.66 28.21
C THR A 340 -8.69 10.21 29.10
N ALA A 341 -8.75 10.65 30.35
CA ALA A 341 -9.72 10.17 31.34
C ALA A 341 -11.20 10.44 30.97
N LYS A 342 -11.45 11.42 30.11
CA LYS A 342 -12.80 11.77 29.64
C LYS A 342 -13.16 11.19 28.27
N ARG A 343 -12.24 10.47 27.63
CA ARG A 343 -12.48 9.83 26.33
C ARG A 343 -13.51 8.72 26.44
N VAL A 344 -14.29 8.54 25.40
CA VAL A 344 -15.26 7.43 25.27
C VAL A 344 -14.52 6.09 25.25
N THR A 345 -13.39 6.01 24.53
CA THR A 345 -12.64 4.77 24.35
C THR A 345 -11.29 4.73 25.09
N GLY A 346 -10.91 5.79 25.81
CA GLY A 346 -9.67 5.85 26.57
C GLY A 346 -8.41 5.78 25.69
N ILE A 347 -7.51 4.83 25.97
CA ILE A 347 -6.26 4.59 25.22
C ILE A 347 -6.40 3.26 24.47
N VAL A 348 -6.69 3.32 23.19
CA VAL A 348 -6.97 2.14 22.33
C VAL A 348 -5.71 1.56 21.67
N SER A 349 -4.64 2.33 21.55
CA SER A 349 -3.36 1.80 21.09
C SER A 349 -2.86 0.73 22.06
N ARG A 350 -2.58 -0.48 21.54
CA ARG A 350 -2.06 -1.58 22.38
C ARG A 350 -0.73 -1.19 23.02
N GLY A 351 0.20 -0.64 22.25
CA GLY A 351 1.48 -0.14 22.77
C GLY A 351 1.30 1.04 23.72
N GLY A 352 0.41 1.98 23.36
CA GLY A 352 0.10 3.13 24.21
C GLY A 352 -0.48 2.73 25.57
N SER A 353 -1.42 1.80 25.61
CA SER A 353 -2.01 1.33 26.87
C SER A 353 -1.01 0.60 27.78
N ILE A 354 -0.10 -0.20 27.20
CA ILE A 354 0.99 -0.88 27.93
C ILE A 354 1.89 0.15 28.58
N ILE A 355 2.36 1.16 27.82
CA ILE A 355 3.25 2.21 28.34
C ILE A 355 2.54 3.10 29.35
N ALA A 356 1.28 3.50 29.11
CA ALA A 356 0.51 4.28 30.07
C ALA A 356 0.37 3.54 31.41
N LYS A 357 0.06 2.24 31.38
CA LYS A 357 0.00 1.38 32.56
C LYS A 357 1.35 1.32 33.27
N TRP A 358 2.44 1.13 32.55
CA TRP A 358 3.79 1.13 33.09
C TRP A 358 4.14 2.45 33.80
N CYS A 359 3.91 3.58 33.13
CA CYS A 359 4.16 4.92 33.67
C CYS A 359 3.39 5.18 34.97
N LEU A 360 2.13 4.77 35.04
CA LEU A 360 1.29 4.91 36.23
C LEU A 360 1.77 4.02 37.37
N ALA A 361 2.16 2.77 37.09
CA ALA A 361 2.63 1.84 38.10
C ALA A 361 3.96 2.28 38.75
N HIS A 362 4.86 2.84 37.93
CA HIS A 362 6.18 3.27 38.39
C HIS A 362 6.28 4.75 38.81
N HIS A 363 5.24 5.55 38.52
CA HIS A 363 5.27 7.01 38.69
C HIS A 363 6.46 7.69 38.02
N GLN A 364 6.81 7.22 36.80
CA GLN A 364 7.96 7.66 36.01
C GLN A 364 7.59 7.81 34.56
N GLU A 365 8.39 8.62 33.82
CA GLU A 365 8.32 8.63 32.35
C GLU A 365 8.82 7.31 31.78
N SER A 366 8.25 6.94 30.64
CA SER A 366 8.58 5.70 29.93
C SER A 366 10.08 5.57 29.67
N PHE A 367 10.61 4.35 29.83
CA PHE A 367 11.99 4.03 29.45
C PHE A 367 12.20 4.21 27.92
N LEU A 368 11.16 4.13 27.08
CA LEU A 368 11.25 4.42 25.64
C LEU A 368 11.58 5.91 25.39
N TYR A 369 11.05 6.80 26.21
CA TYR A 369 11.36 8.23 26.13
C TYR A 369 12.74 8.54 26.73
N THR A 370 13.01 8.05 27.96
CA THR A 370 14.26 8.37 28.68
C THR A 370 15.51 7.79 28.05
N HIS A 371 15.40 6.64 27.34
CA HIS A 371 16.49 5.98 26.59
C HIS A 371 16.39 6.16 25.07
N PHE A 372 15.65 7.17 24.61
CA PHE A 372 15.41 7.34 23.18
C PHE A 372 16.70 7.51 22.35
N ARG A 373 17.72 8.17 22.91
CA ARG A 373 19.04 8.31 22.25
C ARG A 373 19.75 6.96 22.08
N GLU A 374 19.68 6.08 23.07
CA GLU A 374 20.23 4.72 22.98
C GLU A 374 19.48 3.88 21.92
N ILE A 375 18.16 4.06 21.79
CA ILE A 375 17.37 3.45 20.71
C ILE A 375 17.89 3.91 19.35
N CYS A 376 18.13 5.20 19.17
CA CYS A 376 18.70 5.75 17.94
C CYS A 376 20.10 5.19 17.64
N GLU A 377 20.96 5.02 18.66
CA GLU A 377 22.28 4.41 18.50
C GLU A 377 22.21 2.95 18.02
N ILE A 378 21.23 2.18 18.50
CA ILE A 378 20.99 0.82 18.03
C ILE A 378 20.54 0.86 16.55
N CYS A 379 19.52 1.67 16.23
CA CYS A 379 18.96 1.78 14.89
C CYS A 379 20.01 2.19 13.85
N ALA A 380 20.89 3.14 14.18
CA ALA A 380 21.95 3.62 13.28
C ALA A 380 22.98 2.56 12.90
N LYS A 381 23.12 1.48 13.69
CA LYS A 381 24.07 0.39 13.43
C LYS A 381 23.58 -0.62 12.39
N TYR A 382 22.27 -0.66 12.14
CA TYR A 382 21.65 -1.70 11.31
C TYR A 382 20.77 -1.13 10.17
N ASP A 383 20.66 0.21 10.06
CA ASP A 383 19.71 0.92 9.18
C ASP A 383 18.25 0.55 9.47
N VAL A 384 17.88 0.58 10.75
CA VAL A 384 16.48 0.44 11.16
C VAL A 384 15.84 1.82 11.22
N ALA A 385 14.73 2.01 10.53
CA ALA A 385 13.94 3.24 10.62
C ALA A 385 13.05 3.22 11.87
N LEU A 386 12.68 4.38 12.38
CA LEU A 386 11.73 4.52 13.48
C LEU A 386 10.35 4.91 12.96
N SER A 387 9.34 4.13 13.30
CA SER A 387 7.94 4.50 13.26
C SER A 387 7.55 5.00 14.65
N LEU A 388 7.45 6.33 14.81
CA LEU A 388 7.11 6.91 16.10
C LEU A 388 5.61 6.75 16.35
N GLY A 389 5.28 5.82 17.25
CA GLY A 389 3.94 5.32 17.48
C GLY A 389 3.01 6.34 18.15
N ASP A 390 1.77 6.41 17.68
CA ASP A 390 0.68 7.24 18.19
C ASP A 390 -0.08 6.55 19.34
N GLY A 391 0.54 6.42 20.48
CA GLY A 391 -0.02 5.75 21.67
C GLY A 391 -1.34 6.36 22.15
N LEU A 392 -1.56 7.64 21.87
CA LEU A 392 -2.75 8.40 22.27
C LEU A 392 -3.70 8.70 21.10
N ARG A 393 -3.63 7.95 19.99
CA ARG A 393 -4.60 8.09 18.90
C ARG A 393 -6.04 7.88 19.39
N PRO A 394 -7.02 8.61 18.83
CA PRO A 394 -8.44 8.40 19.17
C PRO A 394 -8.93 7.04 18.66
N GLY A 395 -9.72 6.36 19.49
CA GLY A 395 -10.37 5.08 19.17
C GLY A 395 -11.85 5.19 18.89
N SER A 396 -12.37 6.42 18.84
CA SER A 396 -13.72 6.75 18.39
C SER A 396 -13.74 8.14 17.79
N VAL A 397 -14.71 8.41 16.91
CA VAL A 397 -14.89 9.76 16.34
C VAL A 397 -15.24 10.81 17.41
N ALA A 398 -15.75 10.39 18.57
CA ALA A 398 -16.01 11.28 19.70
C ALA A 398 -14.74 11.82 20.35
N ASP A 399 -13.64 11.08 20.28
CA ASP A 399 -12.35 11.44 20.90
C ASP A 399 -11.39 12.11 19.90
N ALA A 400 -11.84 12.35 18.65
CA ALA A 400 -11.01 12.87 17.58
C ALA A 400 -10.48 14.28 17.87
N ASN A 401 -9.21 14.52 17.54
CA ASN A 401 -8.54 15.81 17.63
C ASN A 401 -8.53 16.41 19.04
N ASP A 402 -8.49 15.57 20.06
CA ASP A 402 -8.37 16.06 21.43
C ASP A 402 -6.93 16.50 21.76
N GLU A 403 -6.77 17.15 22.90
CA GLU A 403 -5.48 17.68 23.33
C GLU A 403 -4.44 16.58 23.61
N ALA A 404 -4.87 15.40 24.08
CA ALA A 404 -3.97 14.27 24.33
C ALA A 404 -3.32 13.79 23.04
N GLN A 405 -4.10 13.66 21.95
CA GLN A 405 -3.60 13.27 20.63
C GLN A 405 -2.55 14.26 20.13
N PHE A 406 -2.86 15.56 20.12
CA PHE A 406 -1.92 16.57 19.58
C PHE A 406 -0.74 16.87 20.52
N ALA A 407 -0.87 16.67 21.83
CA ALA A 407 0.26 16.76 22.76
C ALA A 407 1.30 15.68 22.47
N GLU A 408 0.86 14.44 22.24
CA GLU A 408 1.75 13.37 21.79
C GLU A 408 2.38 13.70 20.43
N LEU A 409 1.60 14.14 19.43
CA LEU A 409 2.11 14.49 18.12
C LEU A 409 3.25 15.53 18.18
N ARG A 410 3.12 16.56 19.01
CA ARG A 410 4.19 17.55 19.24
C ARG A 410 5.45 16.90 19.81
N THR A 411 5.30 15.96 20.76
CA THR A 411 6.45 15.21 21.31
C THR A 411 7.10 14.32 20.24
N LEU A 412 6.31 13.68 19.36
CA LEU A 412 6.86 12.91 18.24
C LEU A 412 7.72 13.79 17.32
N GLY A 413 7.31 15.05 17.10
CA GLY A 413 8.11 16.03 16.37
C GLY A 413 9.43 16.40 17.05
N GLU A 414 9.45 16.50 18.39
CA GLU A 414 10.68 16.71 19.16
C GLU A 414 11.62 15.50 19.05
N LEU A 415 11.08 14.29 19.20
CA LEU A 415 11.83 13.04 19.06
C LEU A 415 12.40 12.83 17.66
N THR A 416 11.69 13.28 16.62
CA THR A 416 12.15 13.25 15.23
C THR A 416 13.48 13.98 15.07
N LYS A 417 13.63 15.18 15.65
CA LYS A 417 14.90 15.93 15.60
C LYS A 417 16.02 15.18 16.28
N ILE A 418 15.72 14.54 17.44
CA ILE A 418 16.71 13.73 18.15
C ILE A 418 17.16 12.54 17.29
N ALA A 419 16.24 11.82 16.65
CA ALA A 419 16.61 10.71 15.77
C ALA A 419 17.47 11.17 14.59
N TRP A 420 17.16 12.33 14.00
CA TRP A 420 17.95 12.91 12.92
C TRP A 420 19.36 13.34 13.34
N GLU A 421 19.64 13.63 14.63
CA GLU A 421 21.00 13.84 15.15
C GLU A 421 21.87 12.58 15.01
N TYR A 422 21.26 11.40 14.98
CA TYR A 422 21.90 10.09 14.81
C TYR A 422 21.83 9.55 13.39
N ASP A 423 21.39 10.36 12.43
CA ASP A 423 21.10 9.94 11.05
C ASP A 423 20.09 8.76 10.97
N VAL A 424 19.16 8.66 11.91
CA VAL A 424 18.09 7.65 11.91
C VAL A 424 16.87 8.18 11.19
N GLN A 425 16.34 7.38 10.25
CA GLN A 425 15.14 7.68 9.47
C GLN A 425 13.88 7.57 10.35
N VAL A 426 12.91 8.47 10.15
CA VAL A 426 11.69 8.54 10.96
C VAL A 426 10.45 8.64 10.09
N ILE A 427 9.42 7.86 10.43
CA ILE A 427 8.01 8.09 10.06
C ILE A 427 7.19 8.35 11.31
N ILE A 428 6.12 9.10 11.18
CA ILE A 428 5.22 9.46 12.28
C ILE A 428 3.92 8.65 12.13
N GLU A 429 3.51 7.93 13.15
CA GLU A 429 2.19 7.31 13.17
C GLU A 429 1.10 8.34 13.49
N GLY A 430 -0.08 8.10 12.95
CA GLY A 430 -1.19 9.03 13.04
C GLY A 430 -2.55 8.36 13.22
N PRO A 431 -3.63 9.16 13.30
CA PRO A 431 -4.87 8.82 13.97
C PRO A 431 -5.65 7.67 13.34
N GLY A 432 -6.43 6.97 14.18
CA GLY A 432 -7.30 5.87 13.77
C GLY A 432 -8.75 6.29 13.47
N HIS A 433 -9.41 7.07 14.33
CA HIS A 433 -10.84 7.41 14.20
C HIS A 433 -11.03 8.92 14.12
N ILE A 434 -11.23 9.44 12.89
CA ILE A 434 -11.39 10.88 12.63
C ILE A 434 -12.55 11.10 11.65
N PRO A 435 -13.57 11.89 12.01
CA PRO A 435 -14.62 12.24 11.07
C PRO A 435 -14.08 13.09 9.91
N MET A 436 -14.65 12.95 8.73
CA MET A 436 -14.12 13.47 7.46
C MET A 436 -13.66 14.93 7.51
N HIS A 437 -14.46 15.81 8.13
CA HIS A 437 -14.18 17.25 8.17
C HIS A 437 -12.97 17.64 9.03
N MET A 438 -12.47 16.74 9.89
CA MET A 438 -11.33 16.96 10.78
C MET A 438 -10.03 16.33 10.26
N ILE A 439 -10.08 15.54 9.19
CA ILE A 439 -8.90 14.79 8.67
C ILE A 439 -7.80 15.75 8.20
N LYS A 440 -8.16 16.83 7.51
CA LYS A 440 -7.16 17.77 7.00
C LYS A 440 -6.34 18.41 8.11
N GLU A 441 -6.97 18.76 9.23
CA GLU A 441 -6.29 19.32 10.41
C GLU A 441 -5.19 18.39 10.92
N ASN A 442 -5.43 17.07 10.95
CA ASN A 442 -4.41 16.10 11.36
C ASN A 442 -3.17 16.14 10.45
N MET A 443 -3.36 16.25 9.14
CA MET A 443 -2.23 16.36 8.20
C MET A 443 -1.51 17.70 8.38
N ASP A 444 -2.23 18.81 8.53
CA ASP A 444 -1.63 20.13 8.71
C ASP A 444 -0.81 20.21 10.01
N GLN A 445 -1.34 19.69 11.13
CA GLN A 445 -0.66 19.63 12.42
C GLN A 445 0.60 18.74 12.36
N GLN A 446 0.52 17.61 11.65
CA GLN A 446 1.68 16.73 11.48
C GLN A 446 2.79 17.40 10.67
N LEU A 447 2.47 18.03 9.55
CA LEU A 447 3.46 18.76 8.73
C LEU A 447 4.14 19.88 9.53
N GLU A 448 3.36 20.62 10.33
CA GLU A 448 3.87 21.72 11.15
C GLU A 448 4.80 21.22 12.26
N HIS A 449 4.34 20.26 13.05
CA HIS A 449 5.05 19.85 14.25
C HIS A 449 6.13 18.80 13.99
N CYS A 450 5.97 17.95 12.97
CA CYS A 450 6.91 16.86 12.68
C CYS A 450 7.84 17.13 11.49
N HIS A 451 7.98 18.40 11.08
CA HIS A 451 9.01 18.88 10.13
C HIS A 451 8.97 18.18 8.77
N GLU A 452 7.77 17.90 8.26
CA GLU A 452 7.52 17.17 7.01
C GLU A 452 8.03 15.71 7.00
N ALA A 453 8.42 15.12 8.14
CA ALA A 453 8.65 13.68 8.22
C ALA A 453 7.43 12.92 7.70
N PRO A 454 7.58 11.78 7.02
CA PRO A 454 6.45 11.07 6.44
C PRO A 454 5.38 10.69 7.47
N PHE A 455 4.11 10.81 7.11
CA PHE A 455 2.99 10.42 7.95
C PHE A 455 2.50 9.02 7.58
N TYR A 456 2.21 8.19 8.58
CA TYR A 456 1.70 6.84 8.46
C TYR A 456 0.44 6.71 9.31
N THR A 457 -0.72 6.44 8.71
CA THR A 457 -2.00 6.49 9.42
C THR A 457 -2.75 5.17 9.40
N LEU A 458 -3.47 4.88 10.49
CA LEU A 458 -4.44 3.79 10.56
C LEU A 458 -5.81 4.30 10.08
N GLY A 459 -6.06 4.18 8.79
CA GLY A 459 -7.25 4.75 8.18
C GLY A 459 -7.01 6.21 7.76
N PRO A 460 -7.74 7.20 8.33
CA PRO A 460 -8.65 7.10 9.49
C PRO A 460 -10.04 6.52 9.21
N LEU A 461 -10.63 5.90 10.22
CA LEU A 461 -12.03 5.49 10.21
C LEU A 461 -12.93 6.71 10.37
N THR A 462 -13.81 6.95 9.40
CA THR A 462 -14.62 8.18 9.34
C THR A 462 -15.93 8.11 10.15
N THR A 463 -16.29 6.93 10.60
CA THR A 463 -17.45 6.65 11.45
C THR A 463 -17.26 5.32 12.18
N ASP A 464 -17.94 5.15 13.33
CA ASP A 464 -17.78 3.99 14.21
C ASP A 464 -18.93 2.97 14.10
N ILE A 465 -19.90 3.18 13.20
CA ILE A 465 -21.14 2.39 13.14
C ILE A 465 -21.04 1.14 12.25
N ALA A 466 -19.85 0.76 11.80
CA ALA A 466 -19.69 -0.20 10.73
C ALA A 466 -18.85 -1.45 11.10
N PRO A 467 -19.07 -2.14 12.23
CA PRO A 467 -18.37 -3.40 12.51
C PRO A 467 -18.54 -4.39 11.36
N GLY A 468 -17.44 -4.99 10.90
CA GLY A 468 -17.40 -5.84 9.71
C GLY A 468 -17.22 -5.10 8.39
N TYR A 469 -17.35 -3.77 8.38
CA TYR A 469 -17.15 -2.88 7.24
C TYR A 469 -16.11 -1.78 7.52
N ASP A 470 -15.32 -1.91 8.58
CA ASP A 470 -14.33 -0.91 8.98
C ASP A 470 -13.27 -0.65 7.90
N HIS A 471 -12.99 -1.63 7.05
CA HIS A 471 -12.14 -1.45 5.86
C HIS A 471 -12.72 -0.42 4.88
N ILE A 472 -14.04 -0.28 4.76
CA ILE A 472 -14.70 0.71 3.90
C ILE A 472 -14.62 2.09 4.54
N THR A 473 -15.04 2.23 5.81
CA THR A 473 -15.05 3.52 6.51
C THR A 473 -13.66 4.11 6.64
N SER A 474 -12.66 3.27 6.89
CA SER A 474 -11.26 3.66 6.93
C SER A 474 -10.68 3.92 5.54
N GLY A 475 -11.09 3.19 4.52
CA GLY A 475 -10.69 3.44 3.12
C GLY A 475 -11.10 4.83 2.64
N ILE A 476 -12.27 5.34 3.08
CA ILE A 476 -12.72 6.72 2.81
C ILE A 476 -11.73 7.72 3.42
N GLY A 477 -11.41 7.59 4.70
CA GLY A 477 -10.50 8.49 5.38
C GLY A 477 -9.06 8.36 4.88
N ALA A 478 -8.62 7.15 4.54
CA ALA A 478 -7.32 6.87 3.96
C ALA A 478 -7.12 7.58 2.61
N ALA A 479 -8.13 7.56 1.74
CA ALA A 479 -8.08 8.30 0.48
C ALA A 479 -7.96 9.82 0.71
N MET A 480 -8.69 10.35 1.70
CA MET A 480 -8.63 11.78 2.03
C MET A 480 -7.28 12.18 2.61
N ILE A 481 -6.79 11.48 3.62
CA ILE A 481 -5.53 11.84 4.26
C ILE A 481 -4.33 11.62 3.33
N GLY A 482 -4.38 10.57 2.50
CA GLY A 482 -3.42 10.31 1.44
C GLY A 482 -3.35 11.47 0.43
N TRP A 483 -4.52 11.98 0.01
CA TRP A 483 -4.60 13.17 -0.84
C TRP A 483 -3.98 14.40 -0.19
N TYR A 484 -4.23 14.62 1.10
CA TYR A 484 -3.67 15.76 1.83
C TYR A 484 -2.15 15.65 2.09
N GLY A 485 -1.56 14.46 1.94
CA GLY A 485 -0.10 14.29 2.01
C GLY A 485 0.41 13.12 2.86
N CYS A 486 -0.46 12.30 3.44
CA CYS A 486 -0.02 11.07 4.11
C CYS A 486 0.74 10.17 3.13
N ALA A 487 1.87 9.62 3.58
CA ALA A 487 2.81 8.88 2.74
C ALA A 487 2.58 7.37 2.74
N MET A 488 2.06 6.84 3.84
CA MET A 488 1.77 5.42 3.99
C MET A 488 0.47 5.20 4.76
N LEU A 489 -0.30 4.22 4.32
CA LEU A 489 -1.58 3.85 4.89
C LEU A 489 -1.46 2.46 5.53
N CYS A 490 -1.85 2.33 6.79
CA CYS A 490 -2.03 1.06 7.44
C CYS A 490 -3.39 0.49 7.04
N TYR A 491 -3.40 -0.69 6.43
CA TYR A 491 -4.66 -1.28 6.01
C TYR A 491 -5.52 -1.67 7.21
N VAL A 492 -6.83 -1.69 6.98
CA VAL A 492 -7.84 -2.22 7.89
C VAL A 492 -8.58 -3.34 7.18
N THR A 493 -8.83 -4.43 7.87
CA THR A 493 -9.56 -5.59 7.32
C THR A 493 -11.02 -5.57 7.77
N PRO A 494 -11.91 -6.39 7.15
CA PRO A 494 -13.30 -6.54 7.62
C PRO A 494 -13.40 -7.01 9.07
N LYS A 495 -12.34 -7.62 9.61
CA LYS A 495 -12.29 -8.12 10.98
C LYS A 495 -11.70 -7.17 12.01
N GLU A 496 -11.43 -5.92 11.64
CA GLU A 496 -11.01 -4.91 12.61
C GLU A 496 -11.98 -4.87 13.78
N HIS A 497 -11.44 -4.78 14.99
CA HIS A 497 -12.19 -4.84 16.26
C HIS A 497 -12.95 -6.15 16.55
N LEU A 498 -12.96 -7.15 15.63
CA LEU A 498 -13.75 -8.37 15.74
C LEU A 498 -12.93 -9.66 15.85
N GLY A 499 -11.77 -9.73 15.20
CA GLY A 499 -10.96 -10.95 15.22
C GLY A 499 -9.68 -10.89 14.40
N LEU A 500 -8.89 -11.96 14.45
CA LEU A 500 -7.67 -12.08 13.66
C LEU A 500 -8.03 -12.34 12.17
N PRO A 501 -7.48 -11.57 11.23
CA PRO A 501 -7.75 -11.75 9.80
C PRO A 501 -7.13 -13.05 9.25
N ASN A 502 -7.88 -13.73 8.40
CA ASN A 502 -7.35 -14.77 7.53
C ASN A 502 -6.83 -14.15 6.21
N LYS A 503 -6.32 -14.98 5.28
CA LYS A 503 -5.75 -14.48 4.03
C LYS A 503 -6.77 -13.76 3.13
N GLU A 504 -8.04 -14.15 3.11
CA GLU A 504 -9.07 -13.47 2.32
C GLU A 504 -9.43 -12.09 2.90
N ASP A 505 -9.42 -11.97 4.23
CA ASP A 505 -9.56 -10.68 4.91
C ASP A 505 -8.37 -9.77 4.58
N VAL A 506 -7.14 -10.33 4.51
CA VAL A 506 -5.93 -9.62 4.07
C VAL A 506 -6.10 -9.10 2.64
N LYS A 507 -6.58 -9.95 1.70
CA LYS A 507 -6.88 -9.54 0.31
C LYS A 507 -7.87 -8.38 0.29
N THR A 508 -8.99 -8.51 1.01
CA THR A 508 -10.03 -7.48 1.04
C THR A 508 -9.51 -6.15 1.56
N GLY A 509 -8.75 -6.17 2.67
CA GLY A 509 -8.10 -4.98 3.22
C GLY A 509 -7.11 -4.37 2.24
N MET A 510 -6.23 -5.19 1.64
CA MET A 510 -5.25 -4.72 0.66
C MET A 510 -5.88 -4.05 -0.55
N ILE A 511 -6.89 -4.68 -1.17
CA ILE A 511 -7.58 -4.11 -2.33
C ILE A 511 -8.25 -2.79 -1.95
N THR A 512 -8.94 -2.71 -0.81
CA THR A 512 -9.57 -1.48 -0.33
C THR A 512 -8.55 -0.34 -0.20
N TYR A 513 -7.40 -0.63 0.41
CA TYR A 513 -6.37 0.38 0.64
C TYR A 513 -5.54 0.75 -0.60
N LYS A 514 -5.34 -0.19 -1.52
CA LYS A 514 -4.76 0.14 -2.84
C LYS A 514 -5.70 1.02 -3.66
N LEU A 515 -7.02 0.85 -3.55
CA LEU A 515 -8.01 1.77 -4.13
C LEU A 515 -7.92 3.16 -3.49
N ALA A 516 -7.82 3.23 -2.15
CA ALA A 516 -7.68 4.49 -1.43
C ALA A 516 -6.39 5.23 -1.80
N ALA A 517 -5.26 4.53 -1.82
CA ALA A 517 -3.95 5.07 -2.20
C ALA A 517 -3.95 5.57 -3.66
N HIS A 518 -4.50 4.79 -4.58
CA HIS A 518 -4.60 5.16 -5.98
C HIS A 518 -5.50 6.40 -6.20
N ALA A 519 -6.65 6.45 -5.52
CA ALA A 519 -7.53 7.63 -5.56
C ALA A 519 -6.84 8.88 -5.03
N ALA A 520 -6.04 8.76 -3.96
CA ALA A 520 -5.24 9.85 -3.42
C ALA A 520 -4.17 10.32 -4.42
N ASP A 521 -3.47 9.41 -5.09
CA ASP A 521 -2.45 9.73 -6.09
C ASP A 521 -3.04 10.42 -7.32
N LEU A 522 -4.22 9.98 -7.79
CA LEU A 522 -5.00 10.67 -8.82
C LEU A 522 -5.37 12.09 -8.38
N ALA A 523 -5.92 12.24 -7.17
CA ALA A 523 -6.37 13.54 -6.64
C ALA A 523 -5.21 14.51 -6.42
N LYS A 524 -4.01 14.02 -6.03
CA LYS A 524 -2.78 14.83 -5.98
C LYS A 524 -2.31 15.30 -7.37
N GLY A 525 -2.70 14.61 -8.42
CA GLY A 525 -2.19 14.83 -9.77
C GLY A 525 -0.81 14.19 -9.98
N HIS A 526 -0.54 13.07 -9.30
CA HIS A 526 0.74 12.37 -9.42
C HIS A 526 0.98 11.94 -10.87
N PRO A 527 2.10 12.32 -11.51
CA PRO A 527 2.34 12.02 -12.92
C PRO A 527 2.23 10.53 -13.23
N GLY A 528 1.43 10.17 -14.23
CA GLY A 528 1.21 8.78 -14.67
C GLY A 528 0.20 7.99 -13.83
N ALA A 529 -0.35 8.52 -12.75
CA ALA A 529 -1.34 7.82 -11.93
C ALA A 529 -2.59 7.43 -12.74
N GLN A 530 -3.02 8.26 -13.70
CA GLN A 530 -4.24 8.05 -14.49
C GLN A 530 -4.08 7.06 -15.67
N VAL A 531 -2.86 6.63 -15.99
CA VAL A 531 -2.60 5.76 -17.16
C VAL A 531 -3.44 4.48 -17.15
N ARG A 532 -3.45 3.80 -15.99
CA ARG A 532 -4.21 2.55 -15.82
C ARG A 532 -5.71 2.76 -15.90
N ASP A 533 -6.23 3.86 -15.34
CA ASP A 533 -7.65 4.24 -15.42
C ASP A 533 -8.07 4.53 -16.84
N ASN A 534 -7.26 5.26 -17.60
CA ASN A 534 -7.52 5.56 -19.00
C ASN A 534 -7.57 4.28 -19.84
N ALA A 535 -6.60 3.37 -19.65
CA ALA A 535 -6.56 2.08 -20.34
C ALA A 535 -7.79 1.23 -20.01
N LEU A 536 -8.15 1.12 -18.72
CA LEU A 536 -9.34 0.36 -18.30
C LEU A 536 -10.63 1.00 -18.82
N SER A 537 -10.74 2.31 -18.80
CA SER A 537 -11.92 3.02 -19.31
C SER A 537 -12.07 2.84 -20.82
N LYS A 538 -10.95 2.87 -21.59
CA LYS A 538 -10.95 2.56 -23.02
C LYS A 538 -11.40 1.12 -23.26
N ALA A 539 -10.82 0.16 -22.54
CA ALA A 539 -11.19 -1.26 -22.64
C ALA A 539 -12.68 -1.50 -22.33
N ARG A 540 -13.20 -0.84 -21.28
CA ARG A 540 -14.61 -0.92 -20.90
C ARG A 540 -15.53 -0.34 -21.97
N PHE A 541 -15.19 0.79 -22.54
CA PHE A 541 -15.99 1.40 -23.62
C PHE A 541 -16.03 0.54 -24.87
N GLU A 542 -14.92 -0.15 -25.18
CA GLU A 542 -14.76 -1.02 -26.36
C GLU A 542 -15.25 -2.47 -26.13
N PHE A 543 -15.78 -2.77 -24.93
CA PHE A 543 -16.20 -4.12 -24.54
C PHE A 543 -15.08 -5.17 -24.60
N ARG A 544 -13.83 -4.77 -24.43
CA ARG A 544 -12.69 -5.67 -24.30
C ARG A 544 -12.65 -6.20 -22.86
N TRP A 545 -13.53 -7.16 -22.56
CA TRP A 545 -13.78 -7.67 -21.19
C TRP A 545 -12.52 -8.21 -20.52
N GLU A 546 -11.74 -9.01 -21.25
CA GLU A 546 -10.49 -9.57 -20.72
C GLU A 546 -9.53 -8.47 -20.29
N ASP A 547 -9.36 -7.42 -21.10
CA ASP A 547 -8.51 -6.28 -20.75
C ASP A 547 -9.06 -5.53 -19.52
N GLN A 548 -10.38 -5.34 -19.45
CA GLN A 548 -11.02 -4.70 -18.28
C GLN A 548 -10.74 -5.49 -17.02
N PHE A 549 -10.81 -6.83 -17.05
CA PHE A 549 -10.50 -7.66 -15.88
C PHE A 549 -9.03 -7.59 -15.52
N ASN A 550 -8.12 -7.75 -16.49
CA ASN A 550 -6.68 -7.80 -16.27
C ASN A 550 -6.10 -6.45 -15.80
N LEU A 551 -6.71 -5.34 -16.20
CA LEU A 551 -6.38 -4.00 -15.73
C LEU A 551 -6.93 -3.70 -14.32
N ALA A 552 -7.91 -4.46 -13.81
CA ALA A 552 -8.44 -4.27 -12.47
C ALA A 552 -7.39 -4.56 -11.39
N LEU A 553 -7.53 -3.96 -10.21
CA LEU A 553 -6.71 -4.30 -9.04
C LEU A 553 -6.96 -5.72 -8.56
N ASP A 554 -8.19 -6.20 -8.71
CA ASP A 554 -8.60 -7.59 -8.45
C ASP A 554 -9.24 -8.21 -9.70
N PRO A 555 -8.42 -8.79 -10.59
CA PRO A 555 -8.90 -9.42 -11.81
C PRO A 555 -9.83 -10.61 -11.56
N ASP A 556 -9.57 -11.36 -10.48
CA ASP A 556 -10.29 -12.58 -10.17
C ASP A 556 -11.73 -12.27 -9.77
N THR A 557 -11.94 -11.29 -8.89
CA THR A 557 -13.28 -10.84 -8.48
C THR A 557 -14.03 -10.19 -9.64
N ALA A 558 -13.35 -9.37 -10.45
CA ALA A 558 -13.97 -8.72 -11.61
C ALA A 558 -14.50 -9.76 -12.62
N ARG A 559 -13.70 -10.79 -12.91
CA ARG A 559 -14.10 -11.91 -13.77
C ARG A 559 -15.25 -12.72 -13.16
N ALA A 560 -15.14 -13.11 -11.89
CA ALA A 560 -16.14 -13.91 -11.21
C ALA A 560 -17.53 -13.24 -11.25
N PHE A 561 -17.62 -11.95 -10.98
CA PHE A 561 -18.88 -11.21 -11.01
C PHE A 561 -19.48 -11.08 -12.41
N HIS A 562 -18.64 -10.91 -13.44
CA HIS A 562 -19.10 -10.91 -14.81
C HIS A 562 -19.64 -12.29 -15.23
N ASP A 563 -18.89 -13.35 -14.94
CA ASP A 563 -19.20 -14.72 -15.36
C ASP A 563 -20.40 -15.31 -14.60
N GLU A 564 -20.67 -14.86 -13.36
CA GLU A 564 -21.84 -15.25 -12.57
C GLU A 564 -23.16 -15.03 -13.35
N THR A 565 -23.24 -13.94 -14.11
CA THR A 565 -24.45 -13.55 -14.83
C THR A 565 -24.39 -13.80 -16.34
N LEU A 566 -23.19 -13.99 -16.90
CA LEU A 566 -22.94 -14.29 -18.32
C LEU A 566 -21.93 -15.46 -18.45
N PRO A 567 -22.28 -16.67 -18.00
CA PRO A 567 -21.33 -17.77 -17.89
C PRO A 567 -20.92 -18.40 -19.23
N GLN A 568 -21.61 -18.08 -20.35
CA GLN A 568 -21.31 -18.64 -21.66
C GLN A 568 -20.15 -17.88 -22.34
N GLU A 569 -19.38 -18.58 -23.17
CA GLU A 569 -18.29 -17.99 -23.97
C GLU A 569 -18.76 -16.82 -24.83
N SER A 570 -20.02 -16.84 -25.30
CA SER A 570 -20.63 -15.71 -25.99
C SER A 570 -20.76 -14.44 -25.13
N GLY A 571 -20.80 -14.56 -23.81
CA GLY A 571 -20.81 -13.42 -22.88
C GLY A 571 -19.51 -12.64 -22.90
N LYS A 572 -18.37 -13.31 -23.11
CA LYS A 572 -17.03 -12.70 -23.17
C LYS A 572 -16.81 -11.79 -24.38
N VAL A 573 -17.62 -11.92 -25.41
CA VAL A 573 -17.61 -11.09 -26.62
C VAL A 573 -18.86 -10.21 -26.74
N ALA A 574 -19.72 -10.20 -25.72
CA ALA A 574 -20.93 -9.42 -25.73
C ALA A 574 -20.67 -7.91 -25.61
N HIS A 575 -21.33 -7.11 -26.42
CA HIS A 575 -21.28 -5.65 -26.35
C HIS A 575 -22.30 -5.09 -25.35
N PHE A 576 -22.48 -5.75 -24.22
CA PHE A 576 -23.32 -5.36 -23.09
C PHE A 576 -22.99 -6.24 -21.87
N CYS A 577 -23.34 -5.80 -20.68
CA CYS A 577 -23.37 -6.63 -19.47
C CYS A 577 -24.81 -6.95 -19.06
N SER A 578 -24.97 -7.85 -18.10
CA SER A 578 -26.28 -8.26 -17.60
C SER A 578 -27.08 -7.13 -16.96
N MET A 579 -26.44 -6.06 -16.46
CA MET A 579 -27.12 -4.92 -15.83
C MET A 579 -28.09 -4.21 -16.77
N CYS A 580 -27.61 -3.85 -17.97
CA CYS A 580 -28.42 -3.10 -18.94
C CYS A 580 -29.02 -4.00 -20.04
N GLY A 581 -28.41 -5.15 -20.30
CA GLY A 581 -28.78 -6.00 -21.44
C GLY A 581 -28.50 -5.34 -22.80
N PRO A 582 -28.85 -6.01 -23.91
CA PRO A 582 -28.40 -5.62 -25.26
C PRO A 582 -29.05 -4.34 -25.81
N LYS A 583 -30.21 -3.93 -25.26
CA LYS A 583 -31.00 -2.80 -25.79
C LYS A 583 -30.82 -1.48 -25.02
N PHE A 584 -30.31 -1.53 -23.80
CA PHE A 584 -30.21 -0.37 -22.90
C PHE A 584 -28.78 -0.03 -22.50
N CYS A 585 -27.77 -0.66 -23.10
CA CYS A 585 -26.38 -0.37 -22.80
C CYS A 585 -26.00 1.01 -23.34
N SER A 586 -25.77 1.96 -22.44
CA SER A 586 -25.41 3.34 -22.80
C SER A 586 -24.10 3.43 -23.58
N MET A 587 -23.11 2.57 -23.31
CA MET A 587 -21.86 2.55 -24.06
C MET A 587 -22.06 2.09 -25.50
N LYS A 588 -22.90 1.08 -25.74
CA LYS A 588 -23.26 0.66 -27.09
C LYS A 588 -23.99 1.77 -27.83
N ILE A 589 -25.00 2.37 -27.21
CA ILE A 589 -25.73 3.52 -27.80
C ILE A 589 -24.77 4.68 -28.06
N SER A 590 -23.82 4.97 -27.19
CA SER A 590 -22.82 6.02 -27.40
C SER A 590 -21.87 5.72 -28.54
N GLN A 591 -21.55 4.45 -28.81
CA GLN A 591 -20.77 4.06 -30.01
C GLN A 591 -21.57 4.38 -31.28
N GLU A 592 -22.85 4.01 -31.34
CA GLU A 592 -23.74 4.32 -32.46
C GLU A 592 -23.86 5.84 -32.67
N VAL A 593 -23.94 6.64 -31.60
CA VAL A 593 -23.94 8.12 -31.68
C VAL A 593 -22.62 8.64 -32.25
N ARG A 594 -21.47 8.08 -31.86
CA ARG A 594 -20.16 8.47 -32.44
C ARG A 594 -20.02 8.12 -33.92
N GLU A 595 -20.52 6.95 -34.33
CA GLU A 595 -20.53 6.55 -35.75
C GLU A 595 -21.40 7.51 -36.57
N TYR A 596 -22.60 7.79 -36.09
CA TYR A 596 -23.48 8.77 -36.74
C TYR A 596 -22.85 10.18 -36.83
N ALA A 597 -22.17 10.64 -35.78
CA ALA A 597 -21.49 11.93 -35.78
C ALA A 597 -20.36 11.99 -36.81
N LYS A 598 -19.55 10.92 -36.95
CA LYS A 598 -18.48 10.83 -37.97
C LYS A 598 -19.05 10.87 -39.37
N ASP A 599 -20.10 10.10 -39.64
CA ASP A 599 -20.76 10.07 -40.95
C ASP A 599 -21.35 11.44 -41.30
N THR A 600 -21.92 12.15 -40.32
CA THR A 600 -22.51 13.47 -40.51
C THR A 600 -21.45 14.55 -40.76
N GLU A 601 -20.31 14.50 -40.06
CA GLU A 601 -19.17 15.41 -40.29
C GLU A 601 -18.58 15.21 -41.70
N GLN A 602 -18.48 13.97 -42.17
CA GLN A 602 -17.97 13.65 -43.50
C GLN A 602 -18.94 14.13 -44.60
N VAL A 603 -20.24 13.90 -44.43
CA VAL A 603 -21.28 14.41 -45.32
C VAL A 603 -21.32 15.94 -45.32
N ALA A 604 -21.17 16.60 -44.18
CA ALA A 604 -21.13 18.06 -44.07
C ALA A 604 -19.88 18.65 -44.73
N ALA A 605 -18.74 17.99 -44.63
CA ALA A 605 -17.49 18.40 -45.28
C ALA A 605 -17.60 18.27 -46.80
N ASP A 606 -18.20 17.17 -47.32
CA ASP A 606 -18.35 16.90 -48.75
C ASP A 606 -19.42 17.77 -49.42
N GLN A 607 -20.45 18.20 -48.67
CA GLN A 607 -21.59 18.93 -49.22
C GLN A 607 -21.63 20.44 -48.88
N ALA A 608 -20.65 20.97 -48.17
CA ALA A 608 -20.64 22.35 -47.64
C ALA A 608 -21.94 22.73 -46.92
N ILE A 609 -22.62 21.77 -46.31
CA ILE A 609 -23.82 21.99 -45.54
C ILE A 609 -23.40 22.51 -44.18
N SER A 610 -23.59 23.81 -43.95
CA SER A 610 -23.56 24.38 -42.61
C SER A 610 -24.64 23.70 -41.77
N ILE A 611 -24.27 22.79 -40.89
CA ILE A 611 -25.15 22.34 -39.81
C ILE A 611 -25.42 23.58 -38.98
N LYS A 612 -26.56 24.23 -39.20
CA LYS A 612 -27.09 25.16 -38.24
C LYS A 612 -27.35 24.35 -36.98
N MET A 613 -26.41 24.36 -36.05
CA MET A 613 -26.72 24.04 -34.65
C MET A 613 -27.99 24.81 -34.29
N LEU A 614 -28.95 24.18 -33.67
CA LEU A 614 -30.09 24.87 -33.10
C LEU A 614 -29.52 25.99 -32.19
N ASP A 615 -29.56 27.21 -32.71
CA ASP A 615 -28.90 28.38 -32.09
C ASP A 615 -29.46 28.72 -30.69
N ASP A 616 -30.62 28.12 -30.35
CA ASP A 616 -31.21 28.27 -29.03
C ASP A 616 -31.99 27.02 -28.59
N PRO A 617 -31.47 26.24 -27.59
CA PRO A 617 -32.21 25.13 -27.00
C PRO A 617 -33.55 25.54 -26.40
N LEU A 618 -33.68 26.81 -25.95
CA LEU A 618 -34.93 27.40 -25.41
C LEU A 618 -35.97 27.55 -26.53
N GLU A 619 -35.56 27.82 -27.77
CA GLU A 619 -36.49 27.90 -28.88
C GLU A 619 -37.08 26.55 -29.23
N GLY A 620 -36.28 25.47 -29.17
CA GLY A 620 -36.76 24.10 -29.32
C GLY A 620 -37.79 23.73 -28.24
N MET A 621 -37.54 24.05 -26.99
CA MET A 621 -38.50 23.87 -25.90
C MET A 621 -39.78 24.70 -26.09
N ARG A 622 -39.64 25.94 -26.52
CA ARG A 622 -40.79 26.82 -26.79
C ARG A 622 -41.68 26.24 -27.91
N LYS A 623 -41.08 25.81 -29.02
CA LYS A 623 -41.84 25.16 -30.12
C LYS A 623 -42.57 23.92 -29.65
N LYS A 624 -41.90 23.01 -28.91
CA LYS A 624 -42.53 21.81 -28.35
C LYS A 624 -43.63 22.13 -27.36
N SER A 625 -43.47 23.17 -26.53
CA SER A 625 -44.51 23.64 -25.62
C SER A 625 -45.72 24.23 -26.38
N GLU A 626 -45.51 24.92 -27.51
CA GLU A 626 -46.56 25.43 -28.38
C GLU A 626 -47.31 24.30 -29.10
N GLU A 627 -46.59 23.34 -29.63
CA GLU A 627 -47.16 22.10 -30.21
C GLU A 627 -48.04 21.36 -29.20
N PHE A 628 -47.53 21.15 -27.98
CA PHE A 628 -48.28 20.51 -26.91
C PHE A 628 -49.57 21.27 -26.55
N ARG A 629 -49.52 22.61 -26.44
CA ARG A 629 -50.69 23.44 -26.18
C ARG A 629 -51.68 23.38 -27.34
N ALA A 630 -51.19 23.38 -28.60
CA ALA A 630 -52.02 23.34 -29.81
C ALA A 630 -52.76 21.99 -29.92
N THR A 631 -52.21 20.90 -29.37
CA THR A 631 -52.85 19.58 -29.29
C THR A 631 -53.72 19.39 -28.06
N GLY A 632 -54.08 20.45 -27.36
CA GLY A 632 -55.03 20.45 -26.21
C GLY A 632 -54.39 20.15 -24.86
N SER A 633 -53.05 20.14 -24.75
CA SER A 633 -52.30 19.82 -23.53
C SER A 633 -52.61 18.43 -22.95
N GLU A 634 -52.98 17.49 -23.77
CA GLU A 634 -53.23 16.08 -23.37
C GLU A 634 -51.95 15.27 -23.41
N LEU A 635 -51.73 14.51 -22.33
CA LEU A 635 -50.55 13.62 -22.17
C LEU A 635 -50.67 12.32 -23.04
N TYR A 636 -51.87 11.97 -23.42
CA TYR A 636 -52.14 10.78 -24.22
C TYR A 636 -53.02 11.14 -25.41
N HIS A 637 -52.51 10.85 -26.60
CA HIS A 637 -53.31 10.90 -27.85
C HIS A 637 -53.76 9.50 -28.21
N PRO A 638 -54.97 9.31 -28.76
CA PRO A 638 -55.39 8.02 -29.32
C PRO A 638 -54.40 7.59 -30.41
N ALA A 639 -53.94 6.35 -30.35
CA ALA A 639 -53.09 5.80 -31.41
C ALA A 639 -53.81 5.91 -32.77
N VAL A 640 -53.26 6.64 -33.70
CA VAL A 640 -53.74 6.63 -35.09
C VAL A 640 -53.30 5.28 -35.67
N HIS A 641 -54.23 4.38 -35.81
CA HIS A 641 -53.99 3.15 -36.57
C HIS A 641 -53.68 3.54 -38.01
N ALA A 642 -52.43 3.36 -38.46
CA ALA A 642 -52.13 3.34 -39.86
C ALA A 642 -52.94 2.19 -40.48
N GLU A 643 -53.86 2.51 -41.37
CA GLU A 643 -54.52 1.51 -42.19
C GLU A 643 -53.43 0.79 -42.98
N ALA A 644 -53.34 -0.52 -42.80
CA ALA A 644 -52.48 -1.37 -43.63
C ALA A 644 -53.12 -1.37 -45.05
N ASP A 645 -52.48 -0.72 -45.96
CA ASP A 645 -52.77 -0.95 -47.40
C ASP A 645 -52.34 -2.37 -47.72
N GLU A 646 -53.27 -3.12 -48.38
CA GLU A 646 -53.17 -4.49 -48.85
C GLU A 646 -51.99 -4.77 -49.79
#